data_08dd8578731345ee250630cdc653e73e
#
_entry.id   08dd8578731345ee250630cdc653e73e
#
_cell.length_a   1.000
_cell.length_b   1.000
_cell.length_c   1.000
_cell.angle_alpha   90.00
_cell.angle_beta   90.00
_cell.angle_gamma   90.00
#
_symmetry.space_group_name_H-M   'P 1'
#
loop_
_entity.id
_entity.type
_entity.pdbx_description
1 polymer ?
#
loop_
_entity_poly.entity_id
_entity_poly.type
_entity_poly.pdbx_seq_one_letter_code
_entity_poly.pdbx_strand_id
1 'polypeptide(L)'
;MSKSNKSDKFLKLVGKHKETKKESKFKGTLGEYLPLLEVNPGITKLAHKRLYDSITSHGITRMSTSDTRCNKLFNGEEVRTYDYFQGKFFGMERSLAKIMRFLRSASLRGEESRQVLLLLGPVGAGKSALLERIKTALEECEPMFHIEGCPIREEPLHLIPRSLRGNFEEIYGIKIEGDLCPVCRHNLKEEYNNDYMSMPLTQSSFSVRGRRGVGVVPPMDANSQDVTVLVGSEDISKLDLYSEDDPRVLSLNGAFNVGNRGIVEFVEVFKNEIEFLHTMITATQEKAVPSPGKGPMIYFDGVILAHCNEAEWNKCKSENTNEAILDRIVRVNVPYSLEYSEEQKIYEKLLGLSDFDGHIAPHTLEVASMFAVLSRLHPSNKVDPLTKMKIYNGKDVIEQGSVKKIDVNDLREESRDEGMTGISTRFIMKAIDAAMSDSDRNMVTPISIRDALIKQVKDQIVAEDDRNRYLAYLGKTLHEEYLSILEKEITKAFVSAYDEQAESLFNNYLDHAEAYVNLSTVKDSVTNEEINPDESFMASIEEQIGIVGTSRDNFRIDITSYMFSKLRRGETVDWKSYAPLREAIETKLTASVRDISRIVTKSKSRDKKQQVKYNEMVKTLIEDYGYNEESAEEVIKFAANNLWRDS
;
A
#
# COMPACT_ATOMS: atom_id res chain seq x y z
N MET A 1 35.38 -29.58 -6.72
CA MET A 1 34.39 -28.68 -7.35
C MET A 1 34.85 -27.25 -7.15
N SER A 2 35.28 -26.59 -8.25
CA SER A 2 35.88 -25.24 -8.24
C SER A 2 34.87 -24.21 -7.75
N LYS A 3 35.25 -23.42 -6.75
CA LYS A 3 34.51 -22.23 -6.30
C LYS A 3 34.49 -21.24 -7.47
N SER A 4 33.41 -21.25 -8.25
CA SER A 4 33.13 -20.22 -9.26
C SER A 4 33.15 -18.88 -8.54
N ASN A 5 34.17 -18.08 -8.83
CA ASN A 5 34.41 -16.79 -8.21
C ASN A 5 33.19 -15.88 -8.49
N LYS A 6 32.56 -15.35 -7.44
CA LYS A 6 31.41 -14.43 -7.56
C LYS A 6 31.70 -13.28 -8.52
N SER A 7 32.94 -12.84 -8.55
CA SER A 7 33.46 -11.82 -9.46
C SER A 7 33.36 -12.23 -10.94
N ASP A 8 33.69 -13.48 -11.30
CA ASP A 8 33.62 -13.96 -12.69
C ASP A 8 32.18 -14.06 -13.20
N LYS A 9 31.24 -14.45 -12.32
CA LYS A 9 29.81 -14.44 -12.66
C LYS A 9 29.32 -13.02 -12.92
N PHE A 10 29.72 -12.06 -12.08
CA PHE A 10 29.34 -10.67 -12.22
C PHE A 10 29.96 -10.04 -13.48
N LEU A 11 31.25 -10.30 -13.75
CA LEU A 11 31.93 -9.82 -14.95
C LEU A 11 31.29 -10.36 -16.25
N LYS A 12 30.82 -11.61 -16.25
CA LYS A 12 30.04 -12.16 -17.39
C LYS A 12 28.71 -11.44 -17.59
N LEU A 13 28.01 -11.08 -16.49
CA LEU A 13 26.78 -10.28 -16.56
C LEU A 13 27.07 -8.87 -17.09
N VAL A 14 28.15 -8.23 -16.63
CA VAL A 14 28.60 -6.93 -17.13
C VAL A 14 28.97 -6.99 -18.62
N GLY A 15 29.63 -8.07 -19.07
CA GLY A 15 29.95 -8.30 -20.49
C GLY A 15 28.67 -8.35 -21.35
N LYS A 16 27.73 -9.22 -20.99
CA LYS A 16 26.42 -9.31 -21.67
C LYS A 16 25.67 -7.98 -21.69
N HIS A 17 25.65 -7.26 -20.56
CA HIS A 17 24.97 -5.97 -20.48
C HIS A 17 25.62 -4.91 -21.38
N LYS A 18 26.95 -4.93 -21.52
CA LYS A 18 27.67 -4.03 -22.45
C LYS A 18 27.39 -4.35 -23.92
N GLU A 19 27.28 -5.63 -24.27
CA GLU A 19 26.91 -6.09 -25.62
C GLU A 19 25.49 -5.67 -25.96
N THR A 20 24.51 -5.95 -25.11
CA THR A 20 23.11 -5.54 -25.29
C THR A 20 22.97 -4.00 -25.43
N LYS A 21 23.79 -3.24 -24.68
CA LYS A 21 23.77 -1.76 -24.77
C LYS A 21 24.44 -1.22 -26.05
N LYS A 22 25.39 -1.93 -26.65
CA LYS A 22 26.01 -1.54 -27.91
C LYS A 22 25.11 -1.78 -29.12
N GLU A 23 24.33 -2.85 -29.10
CA GLU A 23 23.42 -3.22 -30.19
C GLU A 23 22.17 -2.34 -30.28
N SER A 24 21.87 -1.52 -29.26
CA SER A 24 20.57 -0.84 -29.10
C SER A 24 20.55 0.64 -29.50
N LYS A 25 21.63 1.23 -30.09
CA LYS A 25 21.58 2.64 -30.48
C LYS A 25 21.35 2.77 -31.97
N PHE A 26 20.09 3.07 -32.33
CA PHE A 26 19.77 3.52 -33.66
C PHE A 26 20.53 4.82 -33.98
N LYS A 27 21.15 4.85 -35.15
CA LYS A 27 21.69 6.05 -35.80
C LYS A 27 21.34 5.93 -37.28
N GLY A 28 20.60 6.87 -37.78
CA GLY A 28 20.13 6.82 -39.15
C GLY A 28 19.46 8.13 -39.56
N THR A 29 18.70 8.09 -40.63
CA THR A 29 17.95 9.20 -41.19
C THR A 29 16.46 8.94 -41.16
N LEU A 30 15.64 9.91 -41.59
CA LEU A 30 14.19 9.75 -41.68
C LEU A 30 13.81 8.58 -42.60
N GLY A 31 14.56 8.35 -43.70
CA GLY A 31 14.34 7.23 -44.60
C GLY A 31 14.49 5.85 -43.95
N GLU A 32 15.41 5.72 -42.97
CA GLU A 32 15.64 4.49 -42.23
C GLU A 32 14.67 4.37 -41.03
N TYR A 33 14.12 5.48 -40.55
CA TYR A 33 13.14 5.52 -39.48
C TYR A 33 11.74 5.10 -39.94
N LEU A 34 11.31 5.53 -41.15
CA LEU A 34 9.97 5.23 -41.68
C LEU A 34 9.62 3.74 -41.75
N PRO A 35 10.52 2.83 -42.20
CA PRO A 35 10.25 1.38 -42.16
C PRO A 35 10.04 0.83 -40.75
N LEU A 36 10.64 1.44 -39.72
CA LEU A 36 10.43 1.02 -38.34
C LEU A 36 9.01 1.30 -37.84
N LEU A 37 8.35 2.34 -38.41
CA LEU A 37 6.95 2.64 -38.10
C LEU A 37 5.98 1.56 -38.61
N GLU A 38 6.30 0.93 -39.73
CA GLU A 38 5.47 -0.17 -40.28
C GLU A 38 5.52 -1.38 -39.36
N VAL A 39 6.69 -1.64 -38.76
CA VAL A 39 6.87 -2.79 -37.82
C VAL A 39 6.31 -2.47 -36.44
N ASN A 40 6.56 -1.26 -35.94
CA ASN A 40 6.14 -0.83 -34.60
C ASN A 40 5.65 0.62 -34.59
N PRO A 41 4.36 0.89 -34.91
CA PRO A 41 3.81 2.24 -34.82
C PRO A 41 3.86 2.81 -33.39
N GLY A 42 4.07 1.96 -32.40
CA GLY A 42 4.12 2.33 -30.99
C GLY A 42 5.29 3.26 -30.61
N ILE A 43 6.33 3.37 -31.44
CA ILE A 43 7.48 4.25 -31.19
C ILE A 43 7.11 5.75 -31.26
N THR A 44 6.00 6.10 -31.91
CA THR A 44 5.47 7.47 -32.03
C THR A 44 4.42 7.82 -30.97
N LYS A 45 4.18 6.95 -29.97
CA LYS A 45 3.20 7.21 -28.93
C LYS A 45 3.47 8.52 -28.21
N LEU A 46 2.39 9.31 -28.01
CA LEU A 46 2.43 10.50 -27.15
C LEU A 46 2.67 10.10 -25.69
N ALA A 47 3.11 11.04 -24.86
CA ALA A 47 3.52 10.83 -23.49
C ALA A 47 2.47 10.09 -22.62
N HIS A 48 1.21 10.51 -22.67
CA HIS A 48 0.12 9.87 -21.92
C HIS A 48 -0.10 8.41 -22.33
N LYS A 49 -0.09 8.14 -23.64
CA LYS A 49 -0.27 6.77 -24.17
C LYS A 49 0.91 5.88 -23.80
N ARG A 50 2.13 6.40 -23.91
CA ARG A 50 3.35 5.68 -23.53
C ARG A 50 3.33 5.29 -22.07
N LEU A 51 2.99 6.25 -21.19
CA LEU A 51 2.94 6.00 -19.74
C LEU A 51 1.84 5.01 -19.37
N TYR A 52 0.64 5.17 -19.93
CA TYR A 52 -0.46 4.24 -19.68
C TYR A 52 -0.13 2.82 -20.11
N ASP A 53 0.41 2.65 -21.31
CA ASP A 53 0.78 1.35 -21.86
C ASP A 53 1.91 0.70 -21.06
N SER A 54 2.91 1.45 -20.62
CA SER A 54 4.00 0.94 -19.77
C SER A 54 3.46 0.39 -18.46
N ILE A 55 2.60 1.12 -17.76
CA ILE A 55 2.02 0.65 -16.50
C ILE A 55 1.15 -0.60 -16.73
N THR A 56 0.34 -0.61 -17.78
CA THR A 56 -0.60 -1.70 -18.04
C THR A 56 0.03 -2.95 -18.66
N SER A 57 1.23 -2.82 -19.25
CA SER A 57 1.98 -3.97 -19.80
C SER A 57 2.37 -5.00 -18.73
N HIS A 58 2.44 -4.60 -17.47
CA HIS A 58 2.73 -5.50 -16.34
C HIS A 58 1.56 -6.41 -15.95
N GLY A 59 0.35 -6.10 -16.42
CA GLY A 59 -0.87 -6.81 -16.12
C GLY A 59 -1.91 -5.96 -15.41
N ILE A 60 -3.16 -6.32 -15.65
CA ILE A 60 -4.34 -5.76 -14.97
C ILE A 60 -5.10 -6.94 -14.39
N THR A 61 -5.14 -7.02 -13.08
CA THR A 61 -5.89 -8.04 -12.36
C THR A 61 -7.20 -7.44 -11.85
N ARG A 62 -8.25 -8.24 -11.79
CA ARG A 62 -9.52 -7.85 -11.18
C ARG A 62 -9.57 -8.48 -9.80
N MET A 63 -9.91 -7.70 -8.79
CA MET A 63 -10.15 -8.21 -7.46
C MET A 63 -11.28 -9.23 -7.53
N SER A 64 -11.04 -10.45 -7.03
CA SER A 64 -12.03 -11.53 -7.09
C SER A 64 -13.25 -11.17 -6.25
N THR A 65 -14.44 -11.50 -6.73
CA THR A 65 -15.68 -11.41 -5.95
C THR A 65 -15.69 -12.35 -4.73
N SER A 66 -14.80 -13.35 -4.71
CA SER A 66 -14.58 -14.22 -3.53
C SER A 66 -13.67 -13.56 -2.48
N ASP A 67 -12.99 -12.45 -2.81
CA ASP A 67 -12.22 -11.69 -1.85
C ASP A 67 -13.16 -10.96 -0.88
N THR A 68 -12.97 -11.18 0.41
CA THR A 68 -13.75 -10.53 1.46
C THR A 68 -13.64 -9.01 1.41
N ARG A 69 -12.50 -8.45 0.99
CA ARG A 69 -12.30 -7.01 0.78
C ARG A 69 -13.19 -6.49 -0.35
N CYS A 70 -13.32 -7.23 -1.46
CA CYS A 70 -14.16 -6.82 -2.58
C CYS A 70 -15.61 -6.61 -2.13
N ASN A 71 -16.17 -7.59 -1.41
CA ASN A 71 -17.55 -7.54 -0.98
C ASN A 71 -17.81 -6.53 0.16
N LYS A 72 -16.90 -6.42 1.12
CA LYS A 72 -17.09 -5.60 2.32
C LYS A 72 -16.66 -4.15 2.15
N LEU A 73 -15.61 -3.88 1.38
CA LEU A 73 -15.05 -2.54 1.24
C LEU A 73 -15.44 -1.85 -0.08
N PHE A 74 -15.79 -2.62 -1.09
CA PHE A 74 -16.13 -2.12 -2.42
C PHE A 74 -17.54 -2.52 -2.87
N ASN A 75 -18.38 -3.06 -1.95
CA ASN A 75 -19.77 -3.48 -2.22
C ASN A 75 -19.92 -4.42 -3.43
N GLY A 76 -18.94 -5.26 -3.68
CA GLY A 76 -18.92 -6.14 -4.84
C GLY A 76 -18.67 -5.44 -6.17
N GLU A 77 -18.35 -4.14 -6.17
CA GLU A 77 -17.91 -3.44 -7.38
C GLU A 77 -16.58 -4.03 -7.89
N GLU A 78 -16.48 -4.16 -9.19
CA GLU A 78 -15.29 -4.67 -9.85
C GLU A 78 -14.12 -3.69 -9.71
N VAL A 79 -13.20 -3.97 -8.81
CA VAL A 79 -11.99 -3.18 -8.60
C VAL A 79 -10.87 -3.72 -9.48
N ARG A 80 -10.33 -2.85 -10.35
CA ARG A 80 -9.15 -3.16 -11.15
C ARG A 80 -7.91 -2.82 -10.37
N THR A 81 -7.04 -3.81 -10.20
CA THR A 81 -5.71 -3.64 -9.64
C THR A 81 -4.68 -3.74 -10.76
N TYR A 82 -3.61 -3.00 -10.62
CA TYR A 82 -2.53 -2.93 -11.61
C TYR A 82 -1.28 -3.54 -11.01
N ASP A 83 -0.77 -4.61 -11.62
CA ASP A 83 0.32 -5.41 -11.07
C ASP A 83 1.60 -4.59 -10.89
N TYR A 84 1.75 -3.53 -11.70
CA TYR A 84 2.83 -2.56 -11.56
C TYR A 84 2.96 -1.92 -10.17
N PHE A 85 1.84 -1.75 -9.46
CA PHE A 85 1.78 -1.16 -8.11
C PHE A 85 1.68 -2.19 -6.99
N GLN A 86 1.39 -3.45 -7.29
CA GLN A 86 1.24 -4.50 -6.29
C GLN A 86 2.51 -4.70 -5.45
N GLY A 87 2.35 -4.99 -4.15
CA GLY A 87 3.46 -5.13 -3.20
C GLY A 87 4.24 -3.84 -2.92
N LYS A 88 3.86 -2.71 -3.54
CA LYS A 88 4.50 -1.41 -3.34
C LYS A 88 3.60 -0.39 -2.68
N PHE A 89 2.30 -0.44 -2.97
CA PHE A 89 1.28 0.44 -2.40
C PHE A 89 0.14 -0.39 -1.86
N PHE A 90 -0.29 -0.10 -0.64
CA PHE A 90 -1.29 -0.86 0.11
C PHE A 90 -2.44 0.05 0.50
N GLY A 91 -3.69 -0.42 0.36
CA GLY A 91 -4.89 0.35 0.70
C GLY A 91 -5.16 1.57 -0.19
N MET A 92 -4.53 1.67 -1.38
CA MET A 92 -4.61 2.81 -2.29
C MET A 92 -5.39 2.50 -3.58
N GLU A 93 -6.11 1.41 -3.66
CA GLU A 93 -6.77 0.92 -4.89
C GLU A 93 -7.70 1.96 -5.51
N ARG A 94 -8.45 2.71 -4.69
CA ARG A 94 -9.36 3.77 -5.16
C ARG A 94 -8.62 4.95 -5.78
N SER A 95 -7.51 5.36 -5.19
CA SER A 95 -6.67 6.46 -5.71
C SER A 95 -5.97 6.03 -6.99
N LEU A 96 -5.42 4.81 -7.02
CA LEU A 96 -4.78 4.22 -8.21
C LEU A 96 -5.77 4.07 -9.36
N ALA A 97 -7.00 3.61 -9.09
CA ALA A 97 -8.04 3.50 -10.11
C ALA A 97 -8.39 4.85 -10.75
N LYS A 98 -8.43 5.93 -9.95
CA LYS A 98 -8.68 7.30 -10.46
C LYS A 98 -7.51 7.80 -11.31
N ILE A 99 -6.27 7.58 -10.88
CA ILE A 99 -5.05 7.93 -11.62
C ILE A 99 -5.03 7.19 -12.97
N MET A 100 -5.29 5.90 -12.96
CA MET A 100 -5.27 5.09 -14.17
C MET A 100 -6.45 5.42 -15.11
N ARG A 101 -7.59 5.84 -14.57
CA ARG A 101 -8.70 6.35 -15.38
C ARG A 101 -8.31 7.65 -16.10
N PHE A 102 -7.67 8.58 -15.38
CA PHE A 102 -7.11 9.80 -15.98
C PHE A 102 -6.13 9.47 -17.10
N LEU A 103 -5.12 8.65 -16.83
CA LEU A 103 -4.12 8.27 -17.84
C LEU A 103 -4.74 7.56 -19.04
N ARG A 104 -5.76 6.72 -18.83
CA ARG A 104 -6.48 6.06 -19.92
C ARG A 104 -7.22 7.05 -20.81
N SER A 105 -7.99 7.95 -20.23
CA SER A 105 -8.73 8.98 -20.98
C SER A 105 -7.76 9.89 -21.74
N ALA A 106 -6.71 10.37 -21.08
CA ALA A 106 -5.67 11.17 -21.70
C ALA A 106 -4.94 10.42 -22.82
N SER A 107 -4.71 9.10 -22.68
CA SER A 107 -4.09 8.26 -23.70
C SER A 107 -4.93 8.14 -24.99
N LEU A 108 -6.24 8.34 -24.88
CA LEU A 108 -7.20 8.37 -25.98
C LEU A 108 -7.43 9.79 -26.54
N ARG A 109 -6.58 10.75 -26.15
CA ARG A 109 -6.69 12.17 -26.51
C ARG A 109 -7.99 12.83 -26.01
N GLY A 110 -8.54 12.32 -24.89
CA GLY A 110 -9.66 12.95 -24.19
C GLY A 110 -9.26 14.29 -23.54
N GLU A 111 -10.23 14.95 -22.90
CA GLU A 111 -10.03 16.26 -22.26
C GLU A 111 -8.90 16.21 -21.20
N GLU A 112 -8.76 15.09 -20.49
CA GLU A 112 -7.70 14.89 -19.49
C GLU A 112 -6.28 15.00 -20.07
N SER A 113 -6.12 14.85 -21.41
CA SER A 113 -4.82 15.08 -22.06
C SER A 113 -4.35 16.54 -22.02
N ARG A 114 -5.25 17.44 -21.64
CA ARG A 114 -5.03 18.90 -21.51
C ARG A 114 -5.15 19.37 -20.07
N GLN A 115 -5.12 18.45 -19.13
CA GLN A 115 -5.28 18.74 -17.70
C GLN A 115 -4.07 18.27 -16.90
N VAL A 116 -3.91 18.85 -15.72
CA VAL A 116 -2.88 18.48 -14.74
C VAL A 116 -3.45 17.45 -13.78
N LEU A 117 -2.74 16.36 -13.56
CA LEU A 117 -3.09 15.40 -12.51
C LEU A 117 -2.51 15.86 -11.17
N LEU A 118 -3.37 16.26 -10.25
CA LEU A 118 -3.01 16.70 -8.90
C LEU A 118 -3.28 15.62 -7.87
N LEU A 119 -2.23 15.20 -7.15
CA LEU A 119 -2.36 14.34 -5.97
C LEU A 119 -2.50 15.19 -4.70
N LEU A 120 -3.68 15.15 -4.10
CA LEU A 120 -3.99 15.86 -2.87
C LEU A 120 -4.01 14.90 -1.69
N GLY A 121 -3.32 15.21 -0.62
CA GLY A 121 -3.35 14.39 0.61
C GLY A 121 -2.38 14.87 1.67
N PRO A 122 -2.46 14.30 2.88
CA PRO A 122 -1.63 14.71 4.00
C PRO A 122 -0.15 14.38 3.79
N VAL A 123 0.69 14.96 4.63
CA VAL A 123 2.14 14.74 4.59
C VAL A 123 2.45 13.29 5.00
N GLY A 124 3.22 12.58 4.18
CA GLY A 124 3.56 11.18 4.47
C GLY A 124 2.52 10.15 4.01
N ALA A 125 1.49 10.54 3.26
CA ALA A 125 0.51 9.62 2.63
C ALA A 125 1.04 8.84 1.40
N GLY A 126 2.32 8.97 1.07
CA GLY A 126 2.91 8.22 -0.05
C GLY A 126 2.82 8.89 -1.42
N LYS A 127 2.34 10.15 -1.52
CA LYS A 127 2.22 10.89 -2.80
C LYS A 127 3.51 10.91 -3.61
N SER A 128 4.62 11.33 -2.98
CA SER A 128 5.93 11.41 -3.66
C SER A 128 6.44 10.04 -4.07
N ALA A 129 6.26 9.00 -3.24
CA ALA A 129 6.63 7.63 -3.59
C ALA A 129 5.82 7.12 -4.80
N LEU A 130 4.54 7.49 -4.88
CA LEU A 130 3.67 7.14 -6.01
C LEU A 130 4.12 7.84 -7.29
N LEU A 131 4.46 9.14 -7.23
CA LEU A 131 4.98 9.87 -8.37
C LEU A 131 6.34 9.33 -8.82
N GLU A 132 7.24 9.01 -7.89
CA GLU A 132 8.50 8.33 -8.21
C GLU A 132 8.27 7.00 -8.94
N ARG A 133 7.30 6.21 -8.49
CA ARG A 133 6.96 4.94 -9.15
C ARG A 133 6.38 5.18 -10.56
N ILE A 134 5.54 6.19 -10.74
CA ILE A 134 5.00 6.58 -12.06
C ILE A 134 6.14 7.04 -12.99
N LYS A 135 7.08 7.85 -12.50
CA LYS A 135 8.27 8.28 -13.28
C LYS A 135 9.14 7.08 -13.68
N THR A 136 9.31 6.11 -12.78
CA THR A 136 10.07 4.89 -13.08
C THR A 136 9.43 4.08 -14.21
N ALA A 137 8.10 4.13 -14.39
CA ALA A 137 7.44 3.47 -15.52
C ALA A 137 7.92 3.96 -16.89
N LEU A 138 8.38 5.21 -16.98
CA LEU A 138 8.98 5.72 -18.22
C LEU A 138 10.35 5.10 -18.49
N GLU A 139 11.16 4.82 -17.46
CA GLU A 139 12.48 4.19 -17.65
C GLU A 139 12.37 2.75 -18.16
N GLU A 140 11.20 2.12 -17.96
CA GLU A 140 10.88 0.78 -18.45
C GLU A 140 10.31 0.80 -19.90
N CYS A 141 10.04 2.01 -20.46
CA CYS A 141 9.57 2.16 -21.83
C CYS A 141 10.68 1.92 -22.86
N GLU A 142 10.24 1.59 -24.09
CA GLU A 142 11.16 1.59 -25.23
C GLU A 142 11.85 2.95 -25.40
N PRO A 143 13.12 2.96 -25.85
CA PRO A 143 13.84 4.19 -26.10
C PRO A 143 13.09 5.09 -27.09
N MET A 144 13.13 6.42 -26.85
CA MET A 144 12.55 7.38 -27.76
C MET A 144 13.52 7.69 -28.91
N PHE A 145 13.01 7.70 -30.13
CA PHE A 145 13.71 8.22 -31.31
C PHE A 145 13.59 9.75 -31.32
N HIS A 146 14.66 10.42 -31.66
CA HIS A 146 14.70 11.88 -31.73
C HIS A 146 15.74 12.37 -32.71
N ILE A 147 15.65 13.64 -33.12
CA ILE A 147 16.66 14.30 -33.94
C ILE A 147 17.99 14.39 -33.15
N GLU A 148 19.10 13.98 -33.75
CA GLU A 148 20.42 14.05 -33.10
C GLU A 148 20.79 15.50 -32.80
N GLY A 149 21.28 15.76 -31.58
CA GLY A 149 21.62 17.12 -31.11
C GLY A 149 20.41 17.98 -30.70
N CYS A 150 19.17 17.51 -30.84
CA CYS A 150 18.00 18.26 -30.41
C CYS A 150 17.97 18.41 -28.87
N PRO A 151 17.92 19.64 -28.32
CA PRO A 151 17.94 19.88 -26.88
C PRO A 151 16.69 19.34 -26.18
N ILE A 152 15.53 19.33 -26.84
CA ILE A 152 14.25 18.85 -26.31
C ILE A 152 13.90 17.42 -26.72
N ARG A 153 14.77 16.74 -27.48
CA ARG A 153 14.57 15.37 -27.99
C ARG A 153 13.23 15.19 -28.69
N GLU A 154 12.94 16.11 -29.61
CA GLU A 154 11.67 16.11 -30.31
C GLU A 154 11.48 14.92 -31.25
N GLU A 155 10.22 14.65 -31.59
CA GLU A 155 9.79 13.57 -32.46
C GLU A 155 10.36 13.72 -33.88
N PRO A 156 10.99 12.68 -34.48
CA PRO A 156 11.50 12.72 -35.84
C PRO A 156 10.46 13.14 -36.90
N LEU A 157 9.20 12.79 -36.67
CA LEU A 157 8.10 13.14 -37.60
C LEU A 157 7.85 14.64 -37.73
N HIS A 158 8.36 15.48 -36.82
CA HIS A 158 8.32 16.94 -36.97
C HIS A 158 9.11 17.44 -38.16
N LEU A 159 10.05 16.65 -38.70
CA LEU A 159 10.78 16.94 -39.93
C LEU A 159 9.86 16.96 -41.14
N ILE A 160 8.74 16.23 -41.12
CA ILE A 160 7.81 16.15 -42.25
C ILE A 160 7.10 17.48 -42.43
N PRO A 161 7.24 18.11 -43.65
CA PRO A 161 6.57 19.37 -43.93
C PRO A 161 5.05 19.30 -43.74
N ARG A 162 4.46 20.40 -43.26
CA ARG A 162 3.01 20.46 -43.01
C ARG A 162 2.15 20.06 -44.21
N SER A 163 2.60 20.41 -45.43
CA SER A 163 1.91 20.05 -46.68
C SER A 163 1.81 18.55 -46.95
N LEU A 164 2.72 17.75 -46.38
CA LEU A 164 2.75 16.28 -46.59
C LEU A 164 2.11 15.51 -45.47
N ARG A 165 1.76 16.16 -44.33
CA ARG A 165 1.25 15.47 -43.15
C ARG A 165 -0.08 14.78 -43.35
N GLY A 166 -0.98 15.37 -44.16
CA GLY A 166 -2.25 14.73 -44.54
C GLY A 166 -2.02 13.40 -45.27
N ASN A 167 -1.14 13.40 -46.28
CA ASN A 167 -0.79 12.20 -47.02
C ASN A 167 -0.10 11.18 -46.10
N PHE A 168 0.74 11.63 -45.18
CA PHE A 168 1.40 10.75 -44.20
C PHE A 168 0.37 10.08 -43.26
N GLU A 169 -0.60 10.84 -42.76
CA GLU A 169 -1.69 10.32 -41.94
C GLU A 169 -2.56 9.29 -42.70
N GLU A 170 -2.83 9.51 -43.95
CA GLU A 170 -3.56 8.56 -44.81
C GLU A 170 -2.78 7.24 -45.02
N ILE A 171 -1.45 7.31 -45.19
CA ILE A 171 -0.61 6.15 -45.46
C ILE A 171 -0.31 5.36 -44.16
N TYR A 172 0.10 6.04 -43.09
CA TYR A 172 0.58 5.38 -41.86
C TYR A 172 -0.45 5.32 -40.74
N GLY A 173 -1.59 6.02 -40.84
CA GLY A 173 -2.59 6.14 -39.79
C GLY A 173 -2.11 6.91 -38.56
N ILE A 174 -0.99 7.65 -38.68
CA ILE A 174 -0.34 8.35 -37.57
C ILE A 174 -0.50 9.86 -37.79
N LYS A 175 -1.18 10.53 -36.86
CA LYS A 175 -1.32 11.98 -36.85
C LYS A 175 -0.10 12.64 -36.21
N ILE A 176 0.53 13.54 -36.94
CA ILE A 176 1.69 14.32 -36.48
C ILE A 176 1.18 15.56 -35.75
N GLU A 177 1.52 15.65 -34.43
CA GLU A 177 1.27 16.83 -33.60
C GLU A 177 2.57 17.58 -33.35
N GLY A 178 2.50 18.92 -33.36
CA GLY A 178 3.68 19.77 -33.10
C GLY A 178 4.50 20.13 -34.35
N ASP A 179 5.55 20.89 -34.16
CA ASP A 179 6.49 21.36 -35.17
C ASP A 179 7.92 21.34 -34.63
N LEU A 180 8.89 21.53 -35.54
CA LEU A 180 10.30 21.63 -35.19
C LEU A 180 10.57 22.76 -34.19
N CYS A 181 11.36 22.48 -33.19
CA CYS A 181 11.85 23.48 -32.26
C CYS A 181 12.76 24.52 -32.97
N PRO A 182 12.95 25.70 -32.38
CA PRO A 182 13.76 26.74 -33.01
C PRO A 182 15.17 26.27 -33.41
N VAL A 183 15.81 25.47 -32.58
CA VAL A 183 17.16 24.95 -32.82
C VAL A 183 17.18 23.98 -34.00
N CYS A 184 16.29 22.99 -34.04
CA CYS A 184 16.24 22.03 -35.15
C CYS A 184 15.83 22.67 -36.46
N ARG A 185 14.92 23.67 -36.41
CA ARG A 185 14.52 24.45 -37.58
C ARG A 185 15.69 25.24 -38.14
N HIS A 186 16.50 25.84 -37.28
CA HIS A 186 17.71 26.54 -37.68
C HIS A 186 18.72 25.59 -38.35
N ASN A 187 19.02 24.46 -37.68
CA ASN A 187 19.95 23.47 -38.19
C ASN A 187 19.49 22.89 -39.54
N LEU A 188 18.19 22.56 -39.67
CA LEU A 188 17.64 22.08 -40.95
C LEU A 188 17.90 23.08 -42.10
N LYS A 189 17.77 24.37 -41.83
CA LYS A 189 17.95 25.41 -42.84
C LYS A 189 19.44 25.65 -43.17
N GLU A 190 20.25 25.83 -42.15
CA GLU A 190 21.65 26.28 -42.31
C GLU A 190 22.62 25.12 -42.56
N GLU A 191 22.43 23.95 -41.97
CA GLU A 191 23.34 22.82 -42.09
C GLU A 191 22.91 21.80 -43.14
N TYR A 192 21.57 21.64 -43.33
CA TYR A 192 21.02 20.62 -44.24
C TYR A 192 20.28 21.22 -45.44
N ASN A 193 20.35 22.52 -45.69
CA ASN A 193 19.74 23.20 -46.85
C ASN A 193 18.25 22.87 -47.04
N ASN A 194 17.50 22.72 -45.95
CA ASN A 194 16.09 22.26 -45.90
C ASN A 194 15.88 20.81 -46.40
N ASP A 195 16.92 19.99 -46.49
CA ASP A 195 16.74 18.56 -46.77
C ASP A 195 16.46 17.80 -45.47
N TYR A 196 15.17 17.66 -45.16
CA TYR A 196 14.66 16.97 -43.98
C TYR A 196 14.95 15.45 -44.00
N MET A 197 15.29 14.86 -45.17
CA MET A 197 15.63 13.44 -45.27
C MET A 197 17.07 13.15 -44.81
N SER A 198 17.94 14.15 -44.82
CA SER A 198 19.35 14.02 -44.44
C SER A 198 19.64 14.31 -42.99
N MET A 199 18.69 14.84 -42.23
CA MET A 199 18.89 15.09 -40.78
C MET A 199 19.11 13.80 -40.00
N PRO A 200 20.16 13.73 -39.16
CA PRO A 200 20.49 12.54 -38.40
C PRO A 200 19.49 12.33 -37.25
N LEU A 201 19.09 11.08 -37.07
CA LEU A 201 18.24 10.63 -36.00
C LEU A 201 19.01 9.68 -35.08
N THR A 202 18.66 9.71 -33.82
CA THR A 202 19.20 8.79 -32.82
C THR A 202 18.10 8.38 -31.84
N GLN A 203 18.45 7.48 -30.92
CA GLN A 203 17.52 7.08 -29.86
C GLN A 203 18.16 7.23 -28.47
N SER A 204 17.33 7.51 -27.46
CA SER A 204 17.76 7.56 -26.08
C SER A 204 16.70 7.01 -25.14
N SER A 205 17.16 6.30 -24.10
CA SER A 205 16.27 5.81 -23.04
C SER A 205 15.86 6.95 -22.11
N PHE A 206 14.64 6.87 -21.59
CA PHE A 206 14.18 7.72 -20.51
C PHE A 206 15.07 7.55 -19.27
N SER A 207 15.24 8.59 -18.49
CA SER A 207 16.00 8.51 -17.25
C SER A 207 15.60 9.61 -16.28
N VAL A 208 15.14 9.22 -15.09
CA VAL A 208 14.83 10.15 -14.00
C VAL A 208 16.10 10.87 -13.56
N ARG A 209 17.15 10.11 -13.25
CA ARG A 209 18.44 10.68 -12.81
C ARG A 209 19.17 11.46 -13.90
N GLY A 210 19.08 10.99 -15.14
CA GLY A 210 19.68 11.64 -16.31
C GLY A 210 18.86 12.79 -16.87
N ARG A 211 17.73 13.13 -16.26
CA ARG A 211 16.80 14.17 -16.72
C ARG A 211 16.50 14.06 -18.22
N ARG A 212 16.05 12.88 -18.65
CA ARG A 212 15.65 12.61 -20.04
C ARG A 212 14.19 12.15 -20.06
N GLY A 213 13.33 13.02 -20.59
CA GLY A 213 11.87 12.84 -20.56
C GLY A 213 11.26 12.98 -19.16
N VAL A 214 12.03 13.47 -18.17
CA VAL A 214 11.53 13.74 -16.82
C VAL A 214 12.07 15.07 -16.32
N GLY A 215 11.16 16.06 -16.24
CA GLY A 215 11.38 17.36 -15.63
C GLY A 215 10.80 17.41 -14.21
N VAL A 216 11.49 18.04 -13.29
CA VAL A 216 11.02 18.27 -11.93
C VAL A 216 11.13 19.74 -11.58
N VAL A 217 10.03 20.31 -11.12
CA VAL A 217 9.94 21.69 -10.64
C VAL A 217 9.84 21.64 -9.12
N PRO A 218 10.92 21.99 -8.40
CA PRO A 218 10.89 22.04 -6.93
C PRO A 218 10.04 23.23 -6.45
N PRO A 219 9.59 23.23 -5.20
CA PRO A 219 8.99 24.42 -4.59
C PRO A 219 10.06 25.50 -4.48
N MET A 220 9.72 26.72 -4.85
CA MET A 220 10.61 27.87 -4.83
C MET A 220 10.06 28.95 -3.94
N ASP A 221 10.95 29.73 -3.30
CA ASP A 221 10.52 30.90 -2.55
C ASP A 221 9.96 31.96 -3.49
N ALA A 222 8.89 32.64 -3.07
CA ALA A 222 8.20 33.66 -3.88
C ALA A 222 9.16 34.72 -4.46
N ASN A 223 10.19 35.09 -3.71
CA ASN A 223 11.19 36.08 -4.15
C ASN A 223 12.24 35.54 -5.14
N SER A 224 12.25 34.24 -5.42
CA SER A 224 13.28 33.55 -6.23
C SER A 224 12.66 32.81 -7.42
N GLN A 225 11.39 33.05 -7.73
CA GLN A 225 10.69 32.37 -8.83
C GLN A 225 11.13 32.94 -10.17
N ASP A 226 11.89 32.15 -10.91
CA ASP A 226 12.36 32.47 -12.23
C ASP A 226 11.75 31.49 -13.25
N VAL A 227 11.01 32.02 -14.22
CA VAL A 227 10.42 31.26 -15.31
C VAL A 227 11.45 30.45 -16.09
N THR A 228 12.72 30.84 -16.04
CA THR A 228 13.82 30.08 -16.68
C THR A 228 13.95 28.64 -16.17
N VAL A 229 13.54 28.34 -14.93
CA VAL A 229 13.48 26.97 -14.41
C VAL A 229 12.48 26.11 -15.19
N LEU A 230 11.41 26.71 -15.71
CA LEU A 230 10.39 26.04 -16.50
C LEU A 230 10.77 25.88 -17.97
N VAL A 231 11.29 26.94 -18.59
CA VAL A 231 11.47 27.00 -20.04
C VAL A 231 12.93 27.10 -20.48
N GLY A 232 13.87 27.33 -19.57
CA GLY A 232 15.27 27.56 -19.87
C GLY A 232 15.60 29.04 -20.02
N SER A 233 16.82 29.34 -20.41
CA SER A 233 17.34 30.70 -20.48
C SER A 233 18.09 30.96 -21.77
N GLU A 234 18.50 32.18 -21.99
CA GLU A 234 19.51 32.53 -22.99
C GLU A 234 20.92 32.30 -22.42
N ASP A 235 21.80 31.73 -23.23
CA ASP A 235 23.19 31.52 -22.86
C ASP A 235 23.98 32.81 -23.15
N ILE A 236 24.16 33.61 -22.12
CA ILE A 236 24.83 34.91 -22.17
C ILE A 236 26.25 34.78 -22.77
N SER A 237 26.91 33.65 -22.55
CA SER A 237 28.27 33.44 -23.10
C SER A 237 28.30 33.35 -24.63
N LYS A 238 27.20 33.13 -25.27
CA LYS A 238 27.09 33.04 -26.73
C LYS A 238 26.64 34.36 -27.38
N LEU A 239 26.19 35.33 -26.61
CA LEU A 239 25.79 36.64 -27.12
C LEU A 239 26.96 37.44 -27.74
N ASP A 240 28.19 37.09 -27.37
CA ASP A 240 29.38 37.67 -28.00
C ASP A 240 29.58 37.18 -29.45
N LEU A 241 28.99 36.04 -29.82
CA LEU A 241 29.16 35.39 -31.13
C LEU A 241 27.93 35.44 -32.00
N TYR A 242 26.75 35.52 -31.41
CA TYR A 242 25.46 35.43 -32.09
C TYR A 242 24.52 36.53 -31.61
N SER A 243 23.55 36.92 -32.46
CA SER A 243 22.49 37.85 -32.06
C SER A 243 21.53 37.22 -31.04
N GLU A 244 20.85 38.04 -30.24
CA GLU A 244 19.86 37.62 -29.25
C GLU A 244 18.73 36.74 -29.86
N ASP A 245 18.39 36.99 -31.15
CA ASP A 245 17.33 36.23 -31.85
C ASP A 245 17.83 34.89 -32.46
N ASP A 246 19.14 34.59 -32.33
CA ASP A 246 19.73 33.36 -32.88
C ASP A 246 19.38 32.14 -32.02
N PRO A 247 18.73 31.10 -32.57
CA PRO A 247 18.37 29.90 -31.80
C PRO A 247 19.57 29.19 -31.10
N ARG A 248 20.80 29.42 -31.54
CA ARG A 248 21.99 28.86 -30.90
C ARG A 248 22.32 29.45 -29.53
N VAL A 249 21.75 30.62 -29.22
CA VAL A 249 21.83 31.26 -27.90
C VAL A 249 20.88 30.59 -26.88
N LEU A 250 19.86 29.87 -27.34
CA LEU A 250 18.88 29.25 -26.46
C LEU A 250 19.44 28.08 -25.69
N SER A 251 19.34 28.11 -24.37
CA SER A 251 19.60 27.01 -23.44
C SER A 251 18.26 26.38 -22.99
N LEU A 252 17.77 25.40 -23.77
CA LEU A 252 16.48 24.75 -23.55
C LEU A 252 16.60 23.63 -22.50
N ASN A 253 16.98 24.00 -21.26
CA ASN A 253 17.21 23.10 -20.13
C ASN A 253 16.14 23.19 -19.04
N GLY A 254 15.08 23.95 -19.26
CA GLY A 254 13.96 24.08 -18.35
C GLY A 254 13.16 22.78 -18.17
N ALA A 255 12.37 22.71 -17.12
CA ALA A 255 11.65 21.49 -16.74
C ALA A 255 10.73 20.96 -17.86
N PHE A 256 10.03 21.84 -18.59
CA PHE A 256 9.18 21.44 -19.71
C PHE A 256 10.00 20.91 -20.89
N ASN A 257 11.14 21.53 -21.18
CA ASN A 257 11.99 21.09 -22.28
C ASN A 257 12.63 19.71 -22.01
N VAL A 258 13.08 19.50 -20.77
CA VAL A 258 13.67 18.24 -20.31
C VAL A 258 12.61 17.14 -20.19
N GLY A 259 11.40 17.50 -19.74
CA GLY A 259 10.26 16.59 -19.56
C GLY A 259 9.46 16.33 -20.83
N ASN A 260 9.84 16.94 -21.95
CA ASN A 260 9.15 16.74 -23.22
C ASN A 260 9.13 15.26 -23.62
N ARG A 261 8.00 14.80 -24.15
CA ARG A 261 7.68 13.41 -24.50
C ARG A 261 7.60 12.45 -23.31
N GLY A 262 7.56 12.99 -22.08
CA GLY A 262 7.49 12.22 -20.84
C GLY A 262 6.66 12.89 -19.75
N ILE A 263 7.30 13.22 -18.61
CA ILE A 263 6.63 13.75 -17.42
C ILE A 263 7.27 15.06 -16.97
N VAL A 264 6.44 16.01 -16.54
CA VAL A 264 6.85 17.15 -15.72
C VAL A 264 6.14 17.07 -14.37
N GLU A 265 6.91 17.02 -13.29
CA GLU A 265 6.42 16.99 -11.91
C GLU A 265 6.56 18.35 -11.24
N PHE A 266 5.46 18.87 -10.69
CA PHE A 266 5.45 20.02 -9.80
C PHE A 266 5.34 19.57 -8.35
N VAL A 267 6.43 19.77 -7.59
CA VAL A 267 6.51 19.42 -6.17
C VAL A 267 5.88 20.56 -5.37
N GLU A 268 4.87 20.23 -4.52
CA GLU A 268 4.15 21.21 -3.69
C GLU A 268 3.70 22.44 -4.50
N VAL A 269 2.96 22.18 -5.56
CA VAL A 269 2.67 23.11 -6.65
C VAL A 269 2.15 24.49 -6.20
N PHE A 270 1.31 24.55 -5.17
CA PHE A 270 0.73 25.81 -4.66
C PHE A 270 1.61 26.57 -3.68
N LYS A 271 2.86 26.18 -3.47
CA LYS A 271 3.88 27.03 -2.87
C LYS A 271 4.45 28.03 -3.87
N ASN A 272 4.29 27.75 -5.17
CA ASN A 272 4.67 28.68 -6.22
C ASN A 272 3.60 29.74 -6.41
N GLU A 273 4.00 30.93 -6.84
CA GLU A 273 3.07 32.00 -7.20
C GLU A 273 2.27 31.65 -8.46
N ILE A 274 1.12 32.27 -8.60
CA ILE A 274 0.17 31.97 -9.67
C ILE A 274 0.72 32.34 -11.03
N GLU A 275 1.42 33.45 -11.12
CA GLU A 275 2.07 33.92 -12.35
C GLU A 275 3.04 32.86 -12.90
N PHE A 276 3.77 32.18 -12.03
CA PHE A 276 4.66 31.08 -12.40
C PHE A 276 3.87 29.88 -12.95
N LEU A 277 2.67 29.64 -12.43
CA LEU A 277 1.80 28.53 -12.87
C LEU A 277 1.08 28.80 -14.20
N HIS A 278 1.05 30.03 -14.70
CA HIS A 278 0.46 30.34 -16.02
C HIS A 278 1.16 29.58 -17.15
N THR A 279 2.48 29.37 -17.06
CA THR A 279 3.22 28.56 -18.04
C THR A 279 2.73 27.11 -18.05
N MET A 280 2.36 26.56 -16.89
CA MET A 280 1.77 25.21 -16.78
C MET A 280 0.42 25.15 -17.51
N ILE A 281 -0.41 26.18 -17.40
CA ILE A 281 -1.71 26.26 -18.11
C ILE A 281 -1.49 26.27 -19.62
N THR A 282 -0.61 27.14 -20.11
CA THR A 282 -0.29 27.21 -21.53
C THR A 282 0.22 25.86 -22.06
N ALA A 283 1.12 25.22 -21.31
CA ALA A 283 1.64 23.89 -21.67
C ALA A 283 0.54 22.82 -21.76
N THR A 284 -0.48 22.87 -20.90
CA THR A 284 -1.59 21.91 -20.94
C THR A 284 -2.59 22.22 -22.05
N GLN A 285 -3.04 23.46 -22.16
CA GLN A 285 -4.12 23.87 -23.04
C GLN A 285 -3.68 23.91 -24.50
N GLU A 286 -2.56 24.58 -24.78
CA GLU A 286 -2.05 24.82 -26.13
C GLU A 286 -1.04 23.78 -26.58
N LYS A 287 -0.64 22.87 -25.67
CA LYS A 287 0.46 21.92 -25.87
C LYS A 287 1.73 22.62 -26.37
N ALA A 288 2.01 23.79 -25.83
CA ALA A 288 3.16 24.59 -26.18
C ALA A 288 3.66 25.36 -24.97
N VAL A 289 4.96 25.61 -24.95
CA VAL A 289 5.62 26.43 -23.92
C VAL A 289 6.37 27.59 -24.61
N PRO A 290 6.47 28.74 -23.96
CA PRO A 290 7.25 29.84 -24.51
C PRO A 290 8.74 29.46 -24.63
N SER A 291 9.37 29.92 -25.68
CA SER A 291 10.83 29.90 -25.79
C SER A 291 11.43 30.95 -24.87
N PRO A 292 12.64 30.75 -24.34
CA PRO A 292 13.39 31.84 -23.74
C PRO A 292 13.52 33.03 -24.70
N GLY A 293 13.57 34.25 -24.18
CA GLY A 293 13.63 35.47 -24.97
C GLY A 293 12.39 35.72 -25.84
N LYS A 294 12.60 36.17 -27.06
CA LYS A 294 11.53 36.53 -28.04
C LYS A 294 11.22 35.41 -29.06
N GLY A 295 11.68 34.18 -28.80
CA GLY A 295 11.53 33.05 -29.70
C GLY A 295 10.08 32.55 -29.85
N PRO A 296 9.81 31.69 -30.86
CA PRO A 296 8.50 31.10 -31.07
C PRO A 296 8.14 30.10 -29.98
N MET A 297 6.84 29.82 -29.82
CA MET A 297 6.35 28.74 -28.95
C MET A 297 6.93 27.39 -29.37
N ILE A 298 7.30 26.57 -28.36
CA ILE A 298 7.85 25.23 -28.54
C ILE A 298 6.75 24.22 -28.22
N TYR A 299 6.52 23.26 -29.10
CA TYR A 299 5.55 22.19 -28.87
C TYR A 299 5.97 21.34 -27.67
N PHE A 300 5.02 21.03 -26.80
CA PHE A 300 5.19 20.22 -25.62
C PHE A 300 4.23 19.02 -25.62
N ASP A 301 4.80 17.82 -25.60
CA ASP A 301 4.11 16.56 -25.36
C ASP A 301 4.53 16.01 -23.99
N GLY A 302 3.69 16.12 -22.98
CA GLY A 302 4.07 15.64 -21.66
C GLY A 302 2.88 15.46 -20.72
N VAL A 303 3.05 14.56 -19.77
CA VAL A 303 2.11 14.38 -18.65
C VAL A 303 2.54 15.32 -17.52
N ILE A 304 1.65 16.23 -17.13
CA ILE A 304 1.93 17.12 -16.01
C ILE A 304 1.33 16.51 -14.74
N LEU A 305 2.20 16.21 -13.80
CA LEU A 305 1.87 15.68 -12.49
C LEU A 305 2.18 16.72 -11.41
N ALA A 306 1.28 16.89 -10.46
CA ALA A 306 1.48 17.81 -9.36
C ALA A 306 1.06 17.16 -8.04
N HIS A 307 1.58 17.64 -6.93
CA HIS A 307 1.08 17.28 -5.61
C HIS A 307 1.08 18.47 -4.66
N CYS A 308 0.18 18.44 -3.70
CA CYS A 308 0.11 19.41 -2.62
C CYS A 308 -0.49 18.79 -1.35
N ASN A 309 -0.49 19.53 -0.28
CA ASN A 309 -1.25 19.22 0.93
C ASN A 309 -2.61 19.94 0.92
N GLU A 310 -3.47 19.59 1.86
CA GLU A 310 -4.82 20.12 1.92
C GLU A 310 -4.86 21.62 2.30
N ALA A 311 -3.96 22.07 3.16
CA ALA A 311 -3.89 23.46 3.56
C ALA A 311 -3.56 24.39 2.38
N GLU A 312 -2.58 23.99 1.54
CA GLU A 312 -2.20 24.71 0.32
C GLU A 312 -3.33 24.69 -0.72
N TRP A 313 -4.00 23.55 -0.89
CA TRP A 313 -5.16 23.43 -1.77
C TRP A 313 -6.29 24.37 -1.35
N ASN A 314 -6.65 24.38 -0.07
CA ASN A 314 -7.74 25.20 0.46
C ASN A 314 -7.40 26.69 0.35
N LYS A 315 -6.14 27.07 0.57
CA LYS A 315 -5.67 28.43 0.35
C LYS A 315 -5.85 28.83 -1.13
N CYS A 316 -5.36 28.03 -2.06
CA CYS A 316 -5.50 28.29 -3.49
C CYS A 316 -6.98 28.39 -3.92
N LYS A 317 -7.84 27.51 -3.40
CA LYS A 317 -9.28 27.50 -3.72
C LYS A 317 -10.03 28.71 -3.16
N SER A 318 -9.57 29.32 -2.08
CA SER A 318 -10.22 30.49 -1.48
C SER A 318 -10.02 31.78 -2.28
N GLU A 319 -9.09 31.79 -3.21
CA GLU A 319 -8.77 32.93 -4.06
C GLU A 319 -9.49 32.84 -5.41
N ASN A 320 -10.43 33.73 -5.69
CA ASN A 320 -11.24 33.71 -6.92
C ASN A 320 -10.42 33.86 -8.22
N THR A 321 -9.22 34.43 -8.13
CA THR A 321 -8.30 34.59 -9.27
C THR A 321 -7.80 33.25 -9.83
N ASN A 322 -7.92 32.18 -9.07
CA ASN A 322 -7.34 30.87 -9.38
C ASN A 322 -8.30 29.93 -10.13
N GLU A 323 -9.54 30.37 -10.41
CA GLU A 323 -10.56 29.54 -11.06
C GLU A 323 -10.06 28.93 -12.37
N ALA A 324 -9.37 29.72 -13.19
CA ALA A 324 -8.82 29.25 -14.46
C ALA A 324 -7.79 28.13 -14.31
N ILE A 325 -7.01 28.12 -13.23
CA ILE A 325 -6.04 27.07 -12.91
C ILE A 325 -6.78 25.84 -12.40
N LEU A 326 -7.73 26.03 -11.48
CA LEU A 326 -8.48 24.96 -10.83
C LEU A 326 -9.31 24.14 -11.83
N ASP A 327 -9.87 24.77 -12.86
CA ASP A 327 -10.62 24.12 -13.94
C ASP A 327 -9.77 23.13 -14.77
N ARG A 328 -8.47 23.35 -14.82
CA ARG A 328 -7.51 22.50 -15.55
C ARG A 328 -6.85 21.43 -14.71
N ILE A 329 -7.32 21.24 -13.48
CA ILE A 329 -6.75 20.29 -12.54
C ILE A 329 -7.72 19.15 -12.28
N VAL A 330 -7.27 17.93 -12.58
CA VAL A 330 -7.95 16.71 -12.13
C VAL A 330 -7.39 16.30 -10.76
N ARG A 331 -8.20 16.50 -9.74
CA ARG A 331 -7.84 16.18 -8.35
C ARG A 331 -8.04 14.71 -8.03
N VAL A 332 -7.00 14.06 -7.53
CA VAL A 332 -7.06 12.73 -6.95
C VAL A 332 -6.62 12.79 -5.49
N ASN A 333 -7.55 12.46 -4.58
CA ASN A 333 -7.23 12.37 -3.16
C ASN A 333 -6.39 11.11 -2.90
N VAL A 334 -5.32 11.28 -2.13
CA VAL A 334 -4.42 10.24 -1.65
C VAL A 334 -4.42 10.31 -0.13
N PRO A 335 -5.46 9.77 0.54
CA PRO A 335 -5.56 9.75 1.99
C PRO A 335 -4.58 8.76 2.60
N TYR A 336 -4.40 8.81 3.91
CA TYR A 336 -3.82 7.71 4.66
C TYR A 336 -4.67 6.45 4.53
N SER A 337 -4.04 5.27 4.68
CA SER A 337 -4.79 4.01 4.77
C SER A 337 -5.74 4.03 5.97
N LEU A 338 -6.95 3.53 5.76
CA LEU A 338 -7.97 3.32 6.80
C LEU A 338 -8.12 1.85 7.16
N GLU A 339 -7.40 0.97 6.46
CA GLU A 339 -7.33 -0.46 6.71
C GLU A 339 -6.05 -0.74 7.50
N TYR A 340 -6.15 -1.09 8.77
CA TYR A 340 -4.95 -1.31 9.60
C TYR A 340 -4.13 -2.52 9.12
N SER A 341 -4.74 -3.53 8.50
CA SER A 341 -4.02 -4.64 7.88
C SER A 341 -3.17 -4.20 6.68
N GLU A 342 -3.62 -3.22 5.90
CA GLU A 342 -2.85 -2.65 4.80
C GLU A 342 -1.76 -1.69 5.31
N GLU A 343 -2.06 -0.92 6.36
CA GLU A 343 -1.07 -0.06 7.03
C GLU A 343 0.05 -0.88 7.66
N GLN A 344 -0.26 -2.04 8.25
CA GLN A 344 0.74 -2.98 8.79
C GLN A 344 1.73 -3.43 7.71
N LYS A 345 1.25 -3.77 6.51
CA LYS A 345 2.12 -4.14 5.38
C LYS A 345 3.06 -3.01 4.95
N ILE A 346 2.64 -1.74 5.13
CA ILE A 346 3.54 -0.59 4.89
C ILE A 346 4.70 -0.62 5.88
N TYR A 347 4.44 -0.86 7.17
CA TYR A 347 5.48 -0.93 8.20
C TYR A 347 6.38 -2.15 7.99
N GLU A 348 5.83 -3.31 7.70
CA GLU A 348 6.60 -4.52 7.37
C GLU A 348 7.55 -4.27 6.21
N LYS A 349 7.07 -3.62 5.15
CA LYS A 349 7.89 -3.26 4.00
C LYS A 349 9.01 -2.28 4.36
N LEU A 350 8.73 -1.26 5.16
CA LEU A 350 9.73 -0.26 5.56
C LEU A 350 10.78 -0.88 6.48
N LEU A 351 10.36 -1.74 7.40
CA LEU A 351 11.27 -2.50 8.27
C LEU A 351 12.13 -3.50 7.50
N GLY A 352 11.58 -4.14 6.47
CA GLY A 352 12.34 -5.02 5.58
C GLY A 352 13.45 -4.32 4.78
N LEU A 353 13.48 -2.99 4.77
CA LEU A 353 14.56 -2.17 4.21
C LEU A 353 15.56 -1.69 5.26
N SER A 354 15.31 -1.94 6.55
CA SER A 354 16.22 -1.62 7.65
C SER A 354 17.16 -2.78 7.94
N ASP A 355 18.29 -2.49 8.56
CA ASP A 355 19.27 -3.48 9.02
C ASP A 355 18.97 -3.99 10.44
N PHE A 356 17.71 -3.91 10.89
CA PHE A 356 17.31 -4.37 12.21
C PHE A 356 17.25 -5.91 12.25
N ASP A 357 18.13 -6.52 13.04
CA ASP A 357 18.21 -7.97 13.25
C ASP A 357 17.39 -8.47 14.46
N GLY A 358 16.71 -7.55 15.18
CA GLY A 358 15.95 -7.87 16.38
C GLY A 358 14.63 -8.56 16.11
N HIS A 359 14.06 -9.16 17.17
CA HIS A 359 12.75 -9.79 17.11
C HIS A 359 11.62 -8.75 17.20
N ILE A 360 10.69 -8.78 16.26
CA ILE A 360 9.44 -8.04 16.34
C ILE A 360 8.36 -9.01 16.78
N ALA A 361 7.89 -8.86 18.03
CA ALA A 361 6.88 -9.74 18.59
C ALA A 361 5.55 -9.64 17.83
N PRO A 362 4.75 -10.70 17.76
CA PRO A 362 3.41 -10.70 17.19
C PRO A 362 2.57 -9.53 17.70
N HIS A 363 1.65 -9.04 16.87
CA HIS A 363 0.76 -7.89 17.14
C HIS A 363 1.44 -6.53 17.34
N THR A 364 2.77 -6.42 17.37
CA THR A 364 3.47 -5.13 17.53
C THR A 364 3.08 -4.14 16.44
N LEU A 365 3.21 -4.54 15.18
CA LEU A 365 2.84 -3.70 14.04
C LEU A 365 1.33 -3.55 13.88
N GLU A 366 0.56 -4.55 14.29
CA GLU A 366 -0.91 -4.48 14.29
C GLU A 366 -1.41 -3.39 15.24
N VAL A 367 -0.93 -3.37 16.49
CA VAL A 367 -1.29 -2.33 17.49
C VAL A 367 -0.87 -0.93 17.01
N ALA A 368 0.32 -0.80 16.44
CA ALA A 368 0.79 0.46 15.87
C ALA A 368 -0.11 0.92 14.69
N SER A 369 -0.52 0.00 13.83
CA SER A 369 -1.41 0.28 12.70
C SER A 369 -2.82 0.64 13.14
N MET A 370 -3.35 -0.05 14.15
CA MET A 370 -4.64 0.29 14.76
C MET A 370 -4.64 1.70 15.33
N PHE A 371 -3.57 2.10 16.04
CA PHE A 371 -3.42 3.45 16.55
C PHE A 371 -3.41 4.49 15.42
N ALA A 372 -2.62 4.24 14.39
CA ALA A 372 -2.54 5.12 13.23
C ALA A 372 -3.94 5.32 12.61
N VAL A 373 -4.67 4.24 12.36
CA VAL A 373 -6.01 4.30 11.77
C VAL A 373 -7.00 5.01 12.70
N LEU A 374 -7.05 4.68 13.99
CA LEU A 374 -7.93 5.35 14.96
C LEU A 374 -7.71 6.86 14.99
N SER A 375 -6.47 7.32 14.86
CA SER A 375 -6.14 8.75 14.82
C SER A 375 -6.68 9.47 13.58
N ARG A 376 -6.94 8.73 12.50
CA ARG A 376 -7.38 9.21 11.19
C ARG A 376 -8.90 9.19 11.00
N LEU A 377 -9.60 8.52 11.92
CA LEU A 377 -11.05 8.40 11.86
C LEU A 377 -11.74 9.61 12.48
N HIS A 378 -12.79 10.07 11.81
CA HIS A 378 -13.71 11.06 12.36
C HIS A 378 -14.78 10.37 13.23
N PRO A 379 -15.32 11.04 14.26
CA PRO A 379 -16.44 10.53 15.03
C PRO A 379 -17.63 10.19 14.13
N SER A 380 -18.33 9.11 14.43
CA SER A 380 -19.56 8.68 13.75
C SER A 380 -20.70 8.63 14.74
N ASN A 381 -21.91 8.96 14.27
CA ASN A 381 -23.12 8.84 15.07
C ASN A 381 -23.67 7.40 15.07
N LYS A 382 -23.14 6.54 14.18
CA LYS A 382 -23.65 5.17 13.98
C LYS A 382 -22.86 4.14 14.79
N VAL A 383 -21.56 4.37 14.99
CA VAL A 383 -20.65 3.41 15.63
C VAL A 383 -19.52 4.13 16.40
N ASP A 384 -18.99 3.44 17.41
CA ASP A 384 -17.80 3.87 18.11
C ASP A 384 -16.52 3.77 17.22
N PRO A 385 -15.43 4.48 17.55
CA PRO A 385 -14.22 4.50 16.72
C PRO A 385 -13.57 3.13 16.51
N LEU A 386 -13.59 2.25 17.52
CA LEU A 386 -13.00 0.92 17.43
C LEU A 386 -13.78 0.04 16.45
N THR A 387 -15.11 0.04 16.57
CA THR A 387 -16.03 -0.64 15.66
C THR A 387 -15.87 -0.10 14.23
N LYS A 388 -15.80 1.22 14.07
CA LYS A 388 -15.57 1.85 12.76
C LYS A 388 -14.27 1.38 12.13
N MET A 389 -13.19 1.34 12.88
CA MET A 389 -11.89 0.82 12.43
C MET A 389 -11.98 -0.65 11.98
N LYS A 390 -12.66 -1.51 12.74
CA LYS A 390 -12.86 -2.92 12.38
C LYS A 390 -13.66 -3.09 11.10
N ILE A 391 -14.71 -2.28 10.90
CA ILE A 391 -15.52 -2.27 9.67
C ILE A 391 -14.67 -1.84 8.46
N TYR A 392 -13.88 -0.77 8.59
CA TYR A 392 -12.96 -0.35 7.52
C TYR A 392 -11.89 -1.39 7.18
N ASN A 393 -11.54 -2.25 8.13
CA ASN A 393 -10.63 -3.38 7.90
C ASN A 393 -11.35 -4.64 7.37
N GLY A 394 -12.64 -4.55 7.05
CA GLY A 394 -13.44 -5.67 6.54
C GLY A 394 -13.75 -6.75 7.57
N LYS A 395 -13.59 -6.48 8.88
CA LYS A 395 -14.00 -7.43 9.93
C LYS A 395 -15.51 -7.32 10.20
N ASP A 396 -16.16 -8.45 10.41
CA ASP A 396 -17.54 -8.48 10.88
C ASP A 396 -17.58 -8.08 12.36
N VAL A 397 -18.47 -7.18 12.70
CA VAL A 397 -18.70 -6.78 14.08
C VAL A 397 -20.00 -7.42 14.57
N ILE A 398 -19.90 -8.21 15.63
CA ILE A 398 -21.01 -8.90 16.25
C ILE A 398 -21.42 -8.08 17.49
N GLU A 399 -22.63 -7.54 17.47
CA GLU A 399 -23.27 -6.92 18.64
C GLU A 399 -24.49 -7.77 19.07
N GLN A 400 -24.55 -8.13 20.34
CA GLN A 400 -25.68 -8.89 20.94
C GLN A 400 -26.04 -10.16 20.16
N GLY A 401 -25.05 -10.88 19.62
CA GLY A 401 -25.26 -12.14 18.90
C GLY A 401 -25.72 -12.00 17.45
N SER A 402 -25.83 -10.78 16.92
CA SER A 402 -26.13 -10.52 15.51
C SER A 402 -25.04 -9.71 14.82
N VAL A 403 -24.78 -10.02 13.55
CA VAL A 403 -23.83 -9.25 12.73
C VAL A 403 -24.48 -7.91 12.39
N LYS A 404 -23.86 -6.82 12.84
CA LYS A 404 -24.30 -5.46 12.51
C LYS A 404 -23.94 -5.16 11.05
N LYS A 405 -24.94 -5.15 10.19
CA LYS A 405 -24.77 -4.79 8.76
C LYS A 405 -24.71 -3.26 8.63
N ILE A 406 -23.51 -2.69 8.71
CA ILE A 406 -23.27 -1.28 8.41
C ILE A 406 -22.43 -1.24 7.13
N ASP A 407 -22.92 -0.49 6.14
CA ASP A 407 -22.22 -0.29 4.88
C ASP A 407 -21.03 0.67 5.08
N VAL A 408 -19.88 0.27 4.59
CA VAL A 408 -18.66 1.12 4.58
C VAL A 408 -18.90 2.42 3.83
N ASN A 409 -19.72 2.40 2.77
CA ASN A 409 -20.04 3.60 2.00
C ASN A 409 -20.85 4.60 2.82
N ASP A 410 -21.80 4.14 3.63
CA ASP A 410 -22.55 5.01 4.54
C ASP A 410 -21.65 5.75 5.52
N LEU A 411 -20.62 5.07 6.05
CA LEU A 411 -19.64 5.68 6.94
C LEU A 411 -18.73 6.67 6.20
N ARG A 412 -18.39 6.39 4.94
CA ARG A 412 -17.60 7.29 4.10
C ARG A 412 -18.39 8.52 3.62
N GLU A 413 -19.68 8.38 3.41
CA GLU A 413 -20.57 9.51 3.09
C GLU A 413 -20.73 10.44 4.28
N GLU A 414 -20.77 9.90 5.50
CA GLU A 414 -20.81 10.68 6.75
C GLU A 414 -19.55 11.55 6.91
N SER A 415 -18.39 11.05 6.45
CA SER A 415 -17.08 11.73 6.58
C SER A 415 -16.25 11.60 5.31
N ARG A 416 -16.46 12.52 4.36
CA ARG A 416 -15.81 12.48 3.03
C ARG A 416 -14.29 12.73 3.06
N ASP A 417 -13.81 13.39 4.09
CA ASP A 417 -12.40 13.76 4.27
C ASP A 417 -11.65 12.81 5.21
N GLU A 418 -12.20 11.61 5.43
CA GLU A 418 -11.58 10.62 6.29
C GLU A 418 -10.23 10.15 5.76
N GLY A 419 -9.24 10.07 6.65
CA GLY A 419 -7.87 9.77 6.28
C GLY A 419 -7.06 10.96 5.73
N MET A 420 -7.67 12.16 5.62
CA MET A 420 -6.93 13.36 5.23
C MET A 420 -6.20 14.03 6.40
N THR A 421 -6.54 13.65 7.63
CA THR A 421 -5.92 14.13 8.88
C THR A 421 -5.48 12.95 9.74
N GLY A 422 -4.81 13.22 10.85
CA GLY A 422 -4.36 12.21 11.82
C GLY A 422 -2.86 11.93 11.77
N ILE A 423 -2.45 10.85 12.41
CA ILE A 423 -1.05 10.46 12.56
C ILE A 423 -0.48 9.89 11.26
N SER A 424 0.67 10.41 10.85
CA SER A 424 1.36 9.96 9.64
C SER A 424 2.11 8.64 9.84
N THR A 425 2.32 7.90 8.75
CA THR A 425 3.18 6.71 8.73
C THR A 425 4.59 7.00 9.26
N ARG A 426 5.15 8.19 8.97
CA ARG A 426 6.47 8.60 9.49
C ARG A 426 6.50 8.76 11.01
N PHE A 427 5.40 9.24 11.59
CA PHE A 427 5.29 9.35 13.05
C PHE A 427 5.37 7.97 13.70
N ILE A 428 4.63 6.99 13.18
CA ILE A 428 4.65 5.62 13.68
C ILE A 428 6.03 4.98 13.51
N MET A 429 6.66 5.14 12.34
CA MET A 429 8.01 4.62 12.10
C MET A 429 9.03 5.17 13.10
N LYS A 430 8.97 6.46 13.44
CA LYS A 430 9.83 7.04 14.49
C LYS A 430 9.60 6.42 15.87
N ALA A 431 8.35 6.06 16.20
CA ALA A 431 8.07 5.36 17.45
C ALA A 431 8.61 3.93 17.43
N ILE A 432 8.52 3.25 16.30
CA ILE A 432 9.13 1.91 16.11
C ILE A 432 10.65 2.02 16.25
N ASP A 433 11.29 2.97 15.58
CA ASP A 433 12.74 3.20 15.67
C ASP A 433 13.17 3.52 17.12
N ALA A 434 12.37 4.31 17.84
CA ALA A 434 12.63 4.59 19.26
C ALA A 434 12.51 3.33 20.11
N ALA A 435 11.47 2.52 19.91
CA ALA A 435 11.29 1.27 20.64
C ALA A 435 12.41 0.25 20.34
N MET A 436 12.92 0.22 19.10
CA MET A 436 14.07 -0.59 18.69
C MET A 436 15.37 -0.13 19.38
N SER A 437 15.54 1.20 19.51
CA SER A 437 16.75 1.79 20.08
C SER A 437 16.79 1.76 21.61
N ASP A 438 15.63 1.84 22.27
CA ASP A 438 15.51 1.82 23.75
C ASP A 438 15.55 0.40 24.33
N SER A 439 15.55 -0.63 23.45
CA SER A 439 15.50 -2.03 23.88
C SER A 439 16.89 -2.62 24.09
N ASP A 440 17.30 -2.81 25.34
CA ASP A 440 18.50 -3.60 25.70
C ASP A 440 18.39 -5.09 25.28
N ARG A 441 17.18 -5.55 24.89
CA ARG A 441 16.86 -6.94 24.60
C ARG A 441 16.80 -7.28 23.11
N ASN A 442 17.13 -6.37 22.22
CA ASN A 442 17.04 -6.56 20.76
C ASN A 442 15.66 -7.10 20.28
N MET A 443 14.59 -6.69 20.94
CA MET A 443 13.22 -7.03 20.57
C MET A 443 12.26 -5.86 20.77
N VAL A 444 11.21 -5.83 19.95
CA VAL A 444 10.12 -4.86 20.06
C VAL A 444 8.80 -5.59 20.29
N THR A 445 8.07 -5.18 21.31
CA THR A 445 6.80 -5.80 21.72
C THR A 445 5.63 -4.81 21.57
N PRO A 446 4.37 -5.26 21.54
CA PRO A 446 3.22 -4.36 21.56
C PRO A 446 3.19 -3.40 22.76
N ILE A 447 3.81 -3.80 23.87
CA ILE A 447 3.91 -2.98 25.08
C ILE A 447 4.94 -1.87 24.87
N SER A 448 6.14 -2.24 24.39
CA SER A 448 7.22 -1.26 24.15
C SER A 448 6.84 -0.24 23.08
N ILE A 449 6.18 -0.65 21.99
CA ILE A 449 5.70 0.28 20.95
C ILE A 449 4.60 1.21 21.47
N ARG A 450 3.67 0.71 22.29
CA ARG A 450 2.64 1.53 22.91
C ARG A 450 3.25 2.62 23.80
N ASP A 451 4.23 2.25 24.62
CA ASP A 451 4.89 3.19 25.53
C ASP A 451 5.73 4.24 24.76
N ALA A 452 6.40 3.82 23.68
CA ALA A 452 7.08 4.74 22.76
C ALA A 452 6.09 5.71 22.09
N LEU A 453 4.93 5.23 21.64
CA LEU A 453 3.87 6.05 21.05
C LEU A 453 3.29 7.05 22.07
N ILE A 454 3.07 6.62 23.32
CA ILE A 454 2.59 7.52 24.41
C ILE A 454 3.60 8.65 24.64
N LYS A 455 4.89 8.33 24.73
CA LYS A 455 5.96 9.32 24.89
C LYS A 455 5.98 10.29 23.73
N GLN A 456 5.96 9.77 22.50
CA GLN A 456 6.02 10.60 21.29
C GLN A 456 4.78 11.48 21.10
N VAL A 457 3.58 10.99 21.44
CA VAL A 457 2.34 11.81 21.42
C VAL A 457 2.44 12.97 22.41
N LYS A 458 2.93 12.74 23.63
CA LYS A 458 3.14 13.78 24.64
C LYS A 458 4.13 14.84 24.17
N ASP A 459 5.19 14.41 23.48
CA ASP A 459 6.29 15.29 23.08
C ASP A 459 5.99 16.09 21.80
N GLN A 460 5.27 15.52 20.83
CA GLN A 460 5.13 16.10 19.48
C GLN A 460 3.73 16.65 19.17
N ILE A 461 2.68 16.21 19.86
CA ILE A 461 1.32 16.70 19.58
C ILE A 461 1.02 17.92 20.43
N VAL A 462 0.96 19.08 19.77
CA VAL A 462 0.76 20.38 20.41
C VAL A 462 -0.71 20.64 20.76
N ALA A 463 -1.64 20.26 19.85
CA ALA A 463 -3.07 20.44 20.08
C ALA A 463 -3.54 19.56 21.24
N GLU A 464 -4.07 20.18 22.29
CA GLU A 464 -4.42 19.52 23.54
C GLU A 464 -5.55 18.49 23.36
N ASP A 465 -6.56 18.84 22.57
CA ASP A 465 -7.70 17.95 22.28
C ASP A 465 -7.25 16.69 21.55
N ASP A 466 -6.42 16.83 20.51
CA ASP A 466 -5.86 15.70 19.77
C ASP A 466 -4.95 14.85 20.65
N ARG A 467 -4.09 15.50 21.44
CA ARG A 467 -3.20 14.80 22.37
C ARG A 467 -3.98 13.97 23.37
N ASN A 468 -5.01 14.54 24.00
CA ASN A 468 -5.86 13.82 24.96
C ASN A 468 -6.62 12.68 24.30
N ARG A 469 -7.15 12.88 23.09
CA ARG A 469 -7.82 11.85 22.30
C ARG A 469 -6.88 10.69 21.97
N TYR A 470 -5.67 10.97 21.49
CA TYR A 470 -4.69 9.95 21.15
C TYR A 470 -4.17 9.19 22.37
N LEU A 471 -3.96 9.87 23.49
CA LEU A 471 -3.60 9.21 24.75
C LEU A 471 -4.72 8.31 25.27
N ALA A 472 -5.99 8.70 25.09
CA ALA A 472 -7.14 7.85 25.43
C ALA A 472 -7.19 6.59 24.54
N TYR A 473 -6.90 6.71 23.25
CA TYR A 473 -6.82 5.54 22.35
C TYR A 473 -5.71 4.58 22.78
N LEU A 474 -4.50 5.08 23.08
CA LEU A 474 -3.36 4.25 23.51
C LEU A 474 -3.55 3.66 24.91
N GLY A 475 -4.09 4.47 25.85
CA GLY A 475 -4.21 4.09 27.26
C GLY A 475 -5.40 3.18 27.58
N LYS A 476 -6.51 3.34 26.83
CA LYS A 476 -7.74 2.59 27.07
C LYS A 476 -8.12 1.71 25.90
N THR A 477 -8.54 2.29 24.79
CA THR A 477 -9.16 1.56 23.66
C THR A 477 -8.28 0.44 23.11
N LEU A 478 -7.03 0.75 22.78
CA LEU A 478 -6.08 -0.24 22.25
C LEU A 478 -5.54 -1.18 23.32
N HIS A 479 -5.46 -0.71 24.55
CA HIS A 479 -5.08 -1.56 25.67
C HIS A 479 -6.12 -2.67 25.88
N GLU A 480 -7.41 -2.31 25.92
CA GLU A 480 -8.50 -3.27 26.05
C GLU A 480 -8.58 -4.22 24.84
N GLU A 481 -8.44 -3.70 23.61
CA GLU A 481 -8.43 -4.53 22.40
C GLU A 481 -7.25 -5.52 22.39
N TYR A 482 -6.05 -5.05 22.74
CA TYR A 482 -4.88 -5.91 22.82
C TYR A 482 -5.03 -6.99 23.89
N LEU A 483 -5.57 -6.65 25.06
CA LEU A 483 -5.90 -7.63 26.09
C LEU A 483 -6.88 -8.67 25.59
N SER A 484 -7.91 -8.29 24.83
CA SER A 484 -8.86 -9.23 24.22
C SER A 484 -8.20 -10.18 23.20
N ILE A 485 -7.22 -9.71 22.46
CA ILE A 485 -6.42 -10.55 21.55
C ILE A 485 -5.60 -11.54 22.36
N LEU A 486 -4.86 -11.05 23.37
CA LEU A 486 -4.02 -11.87 24.22
C LEU A 486 -4.80 -12.92 25.01
N GLU A 487 -5.98 -12.55 25.52
CA GLU A 487 -6.86 -13.49 26.23
C GLU A 487 -7.19 -14.70 25.36
N LYS A 488 -7.57 -14.46 24.09
CA LYS A 488 -7.88 -15.52 23.14
C LYS A 488 -6.66 -16.40 22.81
N GLU A 489 -5.49 -15.79 22.59
CA GLU A 489 -4.29 -16.53 22.25
C GLU A 489 -3.75 -17.35 23.43
N ILE A 490 -3.65 -16.73 24.60
CA ILE A 490 -3.19 -17.42 25.82
C ILE A 490 -4.17 -18.52 26.21
N THR A 491 -5.48 -18.27 26.09
CA THR A 491 -6.49 -19.29 26.32
C THR A 491 -6.32 -20.48 25.40
N LYS A 492 -6.11 -20.26 24.11
CA LYS A 492 -5.86 -21.35 23.14
C LYS A 492 -4.54 -22.08 23.43
N ALA A 493 -3.47 -21.35 23.71
CA ALA A 493 -2.18 -21.94 24.08
C ALA A 493 -2.27 -22.76 25.38
N PHE A 494 -3.05 -22.28 26.35
CA PHE A 494 -3.33 -23.00 27.58
C PHE A 494 -4.11 -24.28 27.33
N VAL A 495 -5.18 -24.22 26.50
CA VAL A 495 -5.98 -25.40 26.14
C VAL A 495 -5.14 -26.42 25.39
N SER A 496 -4.26 -25.98 24.48
CA SER A 496 -3.32 -26.89 23.79
C SER A 496 -2.36 -27.61 24.75
N ALA A 497 -1.93 -26.94 25.83
CA ALA A 497 -1.13 -27.56 26.89
C ALA A 497 -1.90 -28.58 27.73
N TYR A 498 -3.21 -28.68 27.56
CA TYR A 498 -4.11 -29.63 28.20
C TYR A 498 -4.71 -30.65 27.23
N ASP A 499 -4.11 -30.85 26.07
CA ASP A 499 -4.61 -31.76 25.03
C ASP A 499 -4.95 -33.17 25.59
N GLU A 500 -4.12 -33.74 26.47
CA GLU A 500 -4.40 -35.01 27.13
C GLU A 500 -5.67 -34.97 28.01
N GLN A 501 -5.87 -33.86 28.74
CA GLN A 501 -7.08 -33.70 29.57
C GLN A 501 -8.32 -33.43 28.71
N ALA A 502 -8.17 -32.66 27.61
CA ALA A 502 -9.25 -32.43 26.66
C ALA A 502 -9.66 -33.74 25.97
N GLU A 503 -8.70 -34.56 25.57
CA GLU A 503 -8.94 -35.88 24.99
C GLU A 503 -9.59 -36.83 26.01
N SER A 504 -9.15 -36.82 27.26
CA SER A 504 -9.78 -37.60 28.33
C SER A 504 -11.22 -37.16 28.61
N LEU A 505 -11.49 -35.83 28.67
CA LEU A 505 -12.84 -35.30 28.84
C LEU A 505 -13.74 -35.65 27.65
N PHE A 506 -13.20 -35.58 26.46
CA PHE A 506 -13.88 -35.91 25.21
C PHE A 506 -14.27 -37.39 25.16
N ASN A 507 -13.31 -38.29 25.38
CA ASN A 507 -13.56 -39.72 25.36
C ASN A 507 -14.55 -40.12 26.44
N ASN A 508 -14.38 -39.59 27.67
CA ASN A 508 -15.31 -39.86 28.77
C ASN A 508 -16.73 -39.31 28.45
N TYR A 509 -16.83 -38.13 27.84
CA TYR A 509 -18.13 -37.59 27.41
C TYR A 509 -18.78 -38.47 26.33
N LEU A 510 -18.00 -38.94 25.33
CA LEU A 510 -18.51 -39.81 24.28
C LEU A 510 -19.02 -41.14 24.82
N ASP A 511 -18.27 -41.79 25.73
CA ASP A 511 -18.63 -43.06 26.34
C ASP A 511 -19.98 -42.92 27.08
N HIS A 512 -20.14 -41.83 27.85
CA HIS A 512 -21.39 -41.57 28.57
C HIS A 512 -22.54 -41.16 27.62
N ALA A 513 -22.28 -40.36 26.59
CA ALA A 513 -23.30 -39.94 25.62
C ALA A 513 -23.79 -41.13 24.76
N GLU A 514 -22.86 -42.00 24.32
CA GLU A 514 -23.19 -43.23 23.59
C GLU A 514 -24.03 -44.16 24.44
N ALA A 515 -23.64 -44.40 25.69
CA ALA A 515 -24.39 -45.23 26.60
C ALA A 515 -25.79 -44.65 26.93
N TYR A 516 -25.90 -43.33 27.04
CA TYR A 516 -27.17 -42.64 27.24
C TYR A 516 -28.12 -42.81 26.06
N VAL A 517 -27.62 -42.61 24.83
CA VAL A 517 -28.43 -42.73 23.61
C VAL A 517 -28.84 -44.18 23.33
N ASN A 518 -27.95 -45.14 23.63
CA ASN A 518 -28.21 -46.56 23.40
C ASN A 518 -28.90 -47.26 24.59
N LEU A 519 -29.23 -46.55 25.67
CA LEU A 519 -29.79 -47.10 26.89
C LEU A 519 -28.97 -48.26 27.46
N SER A 520 -27.64 -48.12 27.44
CA SER A 520 -26.66 -49.10 27.90
C SER A 520 -25.85 -48.56 29.08
N THR A 521 -24.97 -49.39 29.66
CA THR A 521 -24.04 -49.03 30.74
C THR A 521 -22.67 -48.67 30.23
N VAL A 522 -21.91 -47.84 30.93
CA VAL A 522 -20.52 -47.48 30.68
C VAL A 522 -19.64 -48.38 31.57
N LYS A 523 -18.54 -48.92 31.02
CA LYS A 523 -17.52 -49.58 31.81
C LYS A 523 -16.56 -48.53 32.35
N ASP A 524 -16.47 -48.43 33.67
CA ASP A 524 -15.49 -47.59 34.33
C ASP A 524 -14.08 -48.13 34.05
N SER A 525 -13.22 -47.28 33.53
CA SER A 525 -11.86 -47.61 33.10
C SER A 525 -10.94 -48.00 34.29
N VAL A 526 -11.31 -47.68 35.53
CA VAL A 526 -10.49 -47.92 36.73
C VAL A 526 -11.01 -49.14 37.51
N THR A 527 -12.32 -49.24 37.70
CA THR A 527 -12.94 -50.30 38.53
C THR A 527 -13.40 -51.49 37.71
N ASN A 528 -13.52 -51.39 36.37
CA ASN A 528 -14.18 -52.35 35.48
C ASN A 528 -15.65 -52.68 35.82
N GLU A 529 -16.29 -51.87 36.64
CA GLU A 529 -17.70 -52.01 36.99
C GLU A 529 -18.58 -51.34 35.93
N GLU A 530 -19.75 -51.90 35.68
CA GLU A 530 -20.77 -51.29 34.78
C GLU A 530 -21.57 -50.25 35.58
N ILE A 531 -21.46 -48.97 35.13
CA ILE A 531 -22.14 -47.84 35.76
C ILE A 531 -23.15 -47.22 34.78
N ASN A 532 -24.21 -46.62 35.32
CA ASN A 532 -25.13 -45.84 34.50
C ASN A 532 -24.46 -44.56 33.97
N PRO A 533 -24.90 -44.05 32.79
CA PRO A 533 -24.37 -42.79 32.27
C PRO A 533 -24.47 -41.66 33.30
N ASP A 534 -23.40 -40.92 33.51
CA ASP A 534 -23.36 -39.76 34.42
C ASP A 534 -23.92 -38.53 33.71
N GLU A 535 -25.25 -38.31 33.90
CA GLU A 535 -25.93 -37.15 33.33
C GLU A 535 -25.42 -35.82 33.91
N SER A 536 -24.95 -35.81 35.16
CA SER A 536 -24.45 -34.59 35.80
C SER A 536 -23.11 -34.15 35.21
N PHE A 537 -22.25 -35.12 34.89
CA PHE A 537 -20.99 -34.88 34.18
C PHE A 537 -21.25 -34.32 32.79
N MET A 538 -22.09 -34.96 31.99
CA MET A 538 -22.45 -34.49 30.65
C MET A 538 -23.04 -33.09 30.68
N ALA A 539 -24.04 -32.86 31.58
CA ALA A 539 -24.66 -31.56 31.76
C ALA A 539 -23.66 -30.45 32.10
N SER A 540 -22.63 -30.75 32.90
CA SER A 540 -21.62 -29.77 33.27
C SER A 540 -20.73 -29.29 32.10
N ILE A 541 -20.66 -30.06 31.01
CA ILE A 541 -19.99 -29.70 29.76
C ILE A 541 -20.94 -28.95 28.83
N GLU A 542 -22.17 -29.45 28.68
CA GLU A 542 -23.22 -28.90 27.82
C GLU A 542 -23.65 -27.48 28.24
N GLU A 543 -23.69 -27.20 29.54
CA GLU A 543 -23.99 -25.88 30.10
C GLU A 543 -22.99 -24.80 29.70
N GLN A 544 -21.75 -25.17 29.43
CA GLN A 544 -20.71 -24.21 29.03
C GLN A 544 -21.02 -23.51 27.69
N ILE A 545 -21.82 -24.14 26.84
CA ILE A 545 -22.28 -23.61 25.55
C ILE A 545 -23.77 -23.27 25.54
N GLY A 546 -24.38 -23.17 26.75
CA GLY A 546 -25.76 -22.76 26.93
C GLY A 546 -26.82 -23.83 26.57
N ILE A 547 -26.42 -25.10 26.43
CA ILE A 547 -27.33 -26.20 26.17
C ILE A 547 -27.96 -26.67 27.48
N VAL A 548 -29.26 -26.43 27.64
CA VAL A 548 -30.00 -26.73 28.86
C VAL A 548 -31.35 -27.42 28.54
N GLY A 549 -31.89 -28.18 29.50
CA GLY A 549 -33.21 -28.83 29.40
C GLY A 549 -33.27 -29.87 28.28
N THR A 550 -34.38 -29.87 27.52
CA THR A 550 -34.66 -30.85 26.45
C THR A 550 -33.70 -30.74 25.25
N SER A 551 -32.97 -29.67 25.11
CA SER A 551 -31.95 -29.51 24.05
C SER A 551 -30.75 -30.43 24.24
N ARG A 552 -30.50 -30.93 25.47
CA ARG A 552 -29.40 -31.85 25.78
C ARG A 552 -29.54 -33.19 25.07
N ASP A 553 -30.75 -33.75 25.03
CA ASP A 553 -31.00 -35.03 24.39
C ASP A 553 -30.67 -34.97 22.89
N ASN A 554 -31.13 -33.94 22.21
CA ASN A 554 -30.82 -33.72 20.80
C ASN A 554 -29.31 -33.55 20.56
N PHE A 555 -28.64 -32.79 21.41
CA PHE A 555 -27.19 -32.58 21.29
C PHE A 555 -26.41 -33.89 21.45
N ARG A 556 -26.76 -34.75 22.40
CA ARG A 556 -26.13 -36.07 22.61
C ARG A 556 -26.36 -37.00 21.43
N ILE A 557 -27.57 -36.99 20.85
CA ILE A 557 -27.90 -37.76 19.62
C ILE A 557 -27.10 -37.24 18.41
N ASP A 558 -27.00 -35.94 18.24
CA ASP A 558 -26.27 -35.33 17.12
C ASP A 558 -24.79 -35.65 17.18
N ILE A 559 -24.15 -35.53 18.34
CA ILE A 559 -22.75 -35.87 18.55
C ILE A 559 -22.49 -37.33 18.23
N THR A 560 -23.22 -38.24 18.84
CA THR A 560 -23.04 -39.69 18.64
C THR A 560 -23.22 -40.06 17.16
N SER A 561 -24.25 -39.55 16.52
CA SER A 561 -24.53 -39.75 15.08
C SER A 561 -23.39 -39.22 14.19
N TYR A 562 -22.85 -38.03 14.51
CA TYR A 562 -21.74 -37.44 13.77
C TYR A 562 -20.45 -38.26 13.90
N MET A 563 -20.13 -38.67 15.11
CA MET A 563 -18.93 -39.48 15.40
C MET A 563 -18.99 -40.84 14.73
N PHE A 564 -20.14 -41.52 14.81
CA PHE A 564 -20.35 -42.78 14.08
C PHE A 564 -20.21 -42.62 12.57
N SER A 565 -20.71 -41.51 12.01
CA SER A 565 -20.54 -41.20 10.59
C SER A 565 -19.08 -41.05 10.17
N LYS A 566 -18.25 -40.40 10.99
CA LYS A 566 -16.81 -40.26 10.76
C LYS A 566 -16.05 -41.57 10.87
N LEU A 567 -16.31 -42.34 11.95
CA LEU A 567 -15.68 -43.64 12.13
C LEU A 567 -16.01 -44.61 11.00
N ARG A 568 -17.22 -44.61 10.46
CA ARG A 568 -17.62 -45.42 9.27
C ARG A 568 -16.87 -45.05 8.01
N ARG A 569 -16.39 -43.81 7.89
CA ARG A 569 -15.54 -43.33 6.77
C ARG A 569 -14.06 -43.63 6.98
N GLY A 570 -13.67 -44.23 8.10
CA GLY A 570 -12.26 -44.51 8.44
C GLY A 570 -11.48 -43.26 8.85
N GLU A 571 -12.16 -42.17 9.22
CA GLU A 571 -11.54 -40.95 9.72
C GLU A 571 -11.18 -41.11 11.20
N THR A 572 -10.03 -40.57 11.62
CA THR A 572 -9.68 -40.47 13.04
C THR A 572 -10.57 -39.43 13.73
N VAL A 573 -11.03 -39.77 14.92
CA VAL A 573 -11.89 -38.90 15.73
C VAL A 573 -11.08 -38.45 16.95
N ASP A 574 -11.00 -37.16 17.14
CA ASP A 574 -10.34 -36.49 18.26
C ASP A 574 -11.27 -35.42 18.87
N TRP A 575 -10.88 -34.82 19.98
CA TRP A 575 -11.67 -33.82 20.67
C TRP A 575 -11.92 -32.54 19.84
N LYS A 576 -11.15 -32.32 18.76
CA LYS A 576 -11.30 -31.19 17.82
C LYS A 576 -12.28 -31.48 16.67
N SER A 577 -12.76 -32.72 16.56
CA SER A 577 -13.54 -33.20 15.43
C SER A 577 -14.95 -32.63 15.33
N TYR A 578 -15.56 -32.21 16.46
CA TYR A 578 -16.91 -31.64 16.50
C TYR A 578 -16.89 -30.27 17.15
N ALA A 579 -17.12 -29.23 16.37
CA ALA A 579 -16.93 -27.84 16.79
C ALA A 579 -17.71 -27.43 18.08
N PRO A 580 -19.01 -27.78 18.26
CA PRO A 580 -19.73 -27.42 19.49
C PRO A 580 -19.20 -28.12 20.74
N LEU A 581 -18.82 -29.40 20.67
CA LEU A 581 -18.27 -30.12 21.82
C LEU A 581 -16.85 -29.63 22.14
N ARG A 582 -16.05 -29.32 21.12
CA ARG A 582 -14.76 -28.67 21.28
C ARG A 582 -14.90 -27.36 22.05
N GLU A 583 -15.83 -26.48 21.65
CA GLU A 583 -16.09 -25.23 22.34
C GLU A 583 -16.52 -25.41 23.79
N ALA A 584 -17.35 -26.42 24.05
CA ALA A 584 -17.78 -26.76 25.41
C ALA A 584 -16.61 -27.22 26.28
N ILE A 585 -15.74 -28.08 25.77
CA ILE A 585 -14.54 -28.58 26.45
C ILE A 585 -13.53 -27.44 26.66
N GLU A 586 -13.28 -26.63 25.63
CA GLU A 586 -12.43 -25.42 25.72
C GLU A 586 -12.95 -24.48 26.81
N THR A 587 -14.23 -24.20 26.85
CA THR A 587 -14.84 -23.33 27.85
C THR A 587 -14.76 -23.93 29.26
N LYS A 588 -14.97 -25.22 29.39
CA LYS A 588 -14.84 -25.91 30.68
C LYS A 588 -13.42 -25.93 31.21
N LEU A 589 -12.44 -26.15 30.33
CA LEU A 589 -11.01 -26.09 30.68
C LEU A 589 -10.57 -24.66 31.03
N THR A 590 -11.13 -23.67 30.35
CA THR A 590 -10.85 -22.25 30.62
C THR A 590 -11.58 -21.70 31.85
N ALA A 591 -12.67 -22.31 32.29
CA ALA A 591 -13.30 -21.98 33.59
C ALA A 591 -12.34 -22.23 34.78
N SER A 592 -11.26 -23.02 34.58
CA SER A 592 -10.12 -23.10 35.52
C SER A 592 -9.06 -21.99 35.31
N VAL A 593 -9.45 -20.83 34.72
CA VAL A 593 -8.59 -19.63 34.52
C VAL A 593 -7.91 -19.15 35.83
N ARG A 594 -8.51 -19.41 36.97
CA ARG A 594 -7.83 -19.20 38.27
C ARG A 594 -6.48 -19.94 38.38
N ASP A 595 -6.30 -21.05 37.67
CA ASP A 595 -5.04 -21.78 37.63
C ASP A 595 -4.00 -21.10 36.75
N ILE A 596 -4.40 -20.42 35.65
CA ILE A 596 -3.48 -19.64 34.82
C ILE A 596 -2.86 -18.51 35.63
N SER A 597 -3.65 -17.75 36.36
CA SER A 597 -3.17 -16.69 37.25
C SER A 597 -2.16 -17.22 38.27
N ARG A 598 -2.45 -18.37 38.88
CA ARG A 598 -1.54 -19.02 39.86
C ARG A 598 -0.25 -19.53 39.21
N ILE A 599 -0.33 -20.09 38.01
CA ILE A 599 0.82 -20.61 37.26
C ILE A 599 1.75 -19.47 36.84
N VAL A 600 1.19 -18.34 36.45
CA VAL A 600 1.96 -17.20 35.95
C VAL A 600 2.52 -16.32 37.09
N THR A 601 1.73 -16.02 38.14
CA THR A 601 2.14 -15.11 39.22
C THR A 601 3.16 -15.69 40.17
N LYS A 602 3.21 -17.04 40.38
CA LYS A 602 4.14 -17.70 41.29
C LYS A 602 5.41 -18.22 40.61
N SER A 603 6.18 -17.34 39.96
CA SER A 603 7.39 -17.75 39.21
C SER A 603 8.48 -18.47 40.06
N LYS A 604 8.51 -18.28 41.37
CA LYS A 604 9.54 -18.86 42.28
C LYS A 604 9.13 -20.12 43.05
N SER A 605 7.87 -20.56 42.98
CA SER A 605 7.38 -21.74 43.72
C SER A 605 6.36 -22.57 42.92
N ARG A 606 6.63 -22.77 41.61
CA ARG A 606 5.80 -23.66 40.80
C ARG A 606 6.08 -25.10 41.14
N ASP A 607 5.02 -25.89 41.34
CA ASP A 607 5.12 -27.35 41.38
C ASP A 607 5.61 -27.89 40.04
N LYS A 608 6.31 -29.03 40.02
CA LYS A 608 6.84 -29.62 38.78
C LYS A 608 5.80 -29.75 37.68
N LYS A 609 4.54 -30.09 38.03
CA LYS A 609 3.44 -30.17 37.06
C LYS A 609 3.04 -28.81 36.46
N GLN A 610 3.05 -27.77 37.27
CA GLN A 610 2.76 -26.39 36.81
C GLN A 610 3.86 -25.84 35.91
N GLN A 611 5.12 -26.21 36.20
CA GLN A 611 6.27 -25.80 35.36
C GLN A 611 6.22 -26.46 33.99
N VAL A 612 5.86 -27.75 33.90
CA VAL A 612 5.70 -28.45 32.60
C VAL A 612 4.62 -27.74 31.76
N LYS A 613 3.45 -27.46 32.32
CA LYS A 613 2.35 -26.79 31.66
C LYS A 613 2.72 -25.37 31.20
N TYR A 614 3.43 -24.61 31.99
CA TYR A 614 3.93 -23.29 31.60
C TYR A 614 4.89 -23.40 30.42
N ASN A 615 5.80 -24.35 30.43
CA ASN A 615 6.74 -24.55 29.33
C ASN A 615 6.03 -24.99 28.03
N GLU A 616 5.00 -25.81 28.11
CA GLU A 616 4.18 -26.21 26.98
C GLU A 616 3.41 -25.03 26.41
N MET A 617 2.81 -24.19 27.25
CA MET A 617 2.13 -22.96 26.83
C MET A 617 3.09 -21.99 26.15
N VAL A 618 4.30 -21.77 26.70
CA VAL A 618 5.34 -20.95 26.07
C VAL A 618 5.76 -21.54 24.74
N LYS A 619 5.92 -22.87 24.66
CA LYS A 619 6.25 -23.58 23.42
C LYS A 619 5.18 -23.38 22.35
N THR A 620 3.92 -23.49 22.68
CA THR A 620 2.79 -23.23 21.76
C THR A 620 2.80 -21.78 21.27
N LEU A 621 3.06 -20.80 22.15
CA LEU A 621 3.17 -19.40 21.73
C LEU A 621 4.34 -19.17 20.76
N ILE A 622 5.44 -19.91 20.92
CA ILE A 622 6.59 -19.83 20.02
C ILE A 622 6.28 -20.48 18.67
N GLU A 623 5.75 -21.72 18.68
CA GLU A 623 5.58 -22.53 17.48
C GLU A 623 4.38 -22.08 16.63
N ASP A 624 3.25 -21.74 17.25
CA ASP A 624 1.99 -21.43 16.54
C ASP A 624 1.78 -19.94 16.31
N TYR A 625 2.32 -19.07 17.18
CA TYR A 625 2.08 -17.63 17.10
C TYR A 625 3.32 -16.79 16.75
N GLY A 626 4.52 -17.41 16.73
CA GLY A 626 5.74 -16.74 16.30
C GLY A 626 6.40 -15.82 17.33
N TYR A 627 6.10 -16.01 18.63
CA TYR A 627 6.84 -15.37 19.72
C TYR A 627 8.24 -15.96 19.83
N ASN A 628 9.17 -15.23 20.45
CA ASN A 628 10.38 -15.82 21.00
C ASN A 628 10.19 -16.07 22.52
N GLU A 629 11.13 -16.73 23.17
CA GLU A 629 11.03 -17.09 24.58
C GLU A 629 10.82 -15.87 25.48
N GLU A 630 11.60 -14.79 25.25
CA GLU A 630 11.52 -13.56 26.03
C GLU A 630 10.20 -12.81 25.82
N SER A 631 9.73 -12.69 24.56
CA SER A 631 8.48 -12.01 24.25
C SER A 631 7.26 -12.79 24.72
N ALA A 632 7.29 -14.13 24.65
CA ALA A 632 6.23 -14.99 25.19
C ALA A 632 6.12 -14.83 26.72
N GLU A 633 7.26 -14.82 27.44
CA GLU A 633 7.26 -14.58 28.88
C GLU A 633 6.72 -13.19 29.24
N GLU A 634 7.12 -12.15 28.50
CA GLU A 634 6.66 -10.78 28.73
C GLU A 634 5.15 -10.67 28.56
N VAL A 635 4.61 -11.22 27.46
CA VAL A 635 3.18 -11.22 27.15
C VAL A 635 2.37 -11.98 28.17
N ILE A 636 2.82 -13.16 28.61
CA ILE A 636 2.16 -13.94 29.66
C ILE A 636 2.12 -13.16 30.98
N LYS A 637 3.25 -12.54 31.37
CA LYS A 637 3.32 -11.70 32.58
C LYS A 637 2.41 -10.49 32.50
N PHE A 638 2.37 -9.85 31.32
CA PHE A 638 1.49 -8.71 31.07
C PHE A 638 0.01 -9.09 31.17
N ALA A 639 -0.40 -10.19 30.53
CA ALA A 639 -1.76 -10.69 30.58
C ALA A 639 -2.17 -11.07 32.01
N ALA A 640 -1.31 -11.74 32.77
CA ALA A 640 -1.57 -12.09 34.16
C ALA A 640 -1.82 -10.88 35.05
N ASN A 641 -1.09 -9.80 34.80
CA ASN A 641 -1.22 -8.58 35.58
C ASN A 641 -2.46 -7.76 35.25
N ASN A 642 -3.02 -7.90 34.05
CA ASN A 642 -4.11 -7.06 33.57
C ASN A 642 -5.45 -7.82 33.42
N LEU A 643 -5.45 -9.11 33.06
CA LEU A 643 -6.68 -9.89 32.86
C LEU A 643 -7.15 -10.61 34.12
N TRP A 644 -6.23 -11.06 34.98
CA TRP A 644 -6.58 -12.00 36.05
C TRP A 644 -6.20 -11.51 37.46
N ARG A 645 -6.06 -10.22 37.65
CA ARG A 645 -5.66 -9.62 38.93
C ARG A 645 -6.78 -9.64 39.99
N ASP A 646 -8.02 -9.62 39.56
CA ASP A 646 -9.22 -9.50 40.42
C ASP A 646 -10.12 -10.73 40.44
N SER A 647 -9.64 -11.90 39.98
CA SER A 647 -10.39 -13.16 39.97
C SER A 647 -9.93 -14.14 41.08
#